data_a54bb4a609a7e62f98030d9006cff774
#
_entry.id   a54bb4a609a7e62f98030d9006cff774
#
_cell.length_a   1.000
_cell.length_b   1.000
_cell.length_c   1.000
_cell.angle_alpha   90.00
_cell.angle_beta   90.00
_cell.angle_gamma   90.00
#
_symmetry.space_group_name_H-M   'P 1'
#
loop_
_entity.id
_entity.type
_entity.pdbx_description
1 polymer ?
#
loop_
_entity_poly.entity_id
_entity_poly.type
_entity_poly.pdbx_seq_one_letter_code
_entity_poly.pdbx_strand_id
1 'polypeptide(L)'
;MRRALCVSLLLSILGCDVLGCDGGVARLDAGEPSDAWETLDADGDSVSDADELRGEHLDTDRDGIEDWRDEDSDGDGLPDRVEAGDDRLDTPPVDADRDGRPDLRDTDSDDNGYPDAVDGTGDLDGDGEADYRDLDDDADFVRDRDELAGLLYPPIDSDGDGAPNFRDPDSDGDGILDGDEFGLDTDGDALFDHEDHDSDDDGYPDAEEAGDADLYSPPVDTDGDGLADFRDLDSDGDGLSDARERALGFDPRNPDTDGDGLPDLLEVDREDPGPDREAIFFVVPFEEAPTPPRATLSFRSVLQRVDVYFLFDASDSLDPEIDALRGAVASVIGDLTCSGSGAVCSLDSDCAGGEVCSLDDECIENPAESRCVASLWTGVGAYGYRLENRLSIQPDPDRTAGALVFGPGGSQEHLNGAVWGVADPLGAPAEELGCAAPRAGFLGCPAFRADAARVLVTLTDEDNDGPETTADAANALRVAGITFLGLWSDFPTSPEREDLVALARESGSLDRHGAPLVFDADRAGVVPAVTRAIEERVGGVSFRVTVEASDQPGDAGDALAFLDHVEVNTAGDGCSLVRPVQDTDADGHPDAFPRVLPGTPLCWDVVPRENRSVSPTDAPQLFHARITISGDGSPLDARDVYFLVPARPDGPGGPM
;
A
#
# COMPACT_ATOMS: atom_id res chain seq x y z
N MET A 1 -6.67 -0.30 -45.24
CA MET A 1 -6.39 -0.73 -46.64
C MET A 1 -5.56 -2.01 -46.62
N ARG A 2 -6.16 -3.05 -47.24
CA ARG A 2 -5.56 -4.25 -47.86
C ARG A 2 -4.78 -5.22 -46.94
N ARG A 3 -5.38 -6.38 -46.64
CA ARG A 3 -5.42 -7.72 -47.31
C ARG A 3 -4.19 -8.55 -46.96
N ALA A 4 -4.31 -9.60 -46.17
CA ALA A 4 -4.76 -10.97 -46.49
C ALA A 4 -3.71 -11.71 -47.36
N LEU A 5 -3.22 -12.84 -46.87
CA LEU A 5 -3.10 -14.06 -47.67
C LEU A 5 -2.97 -15.31 -46.76
N CYS A 6 -3.90 -16.23 -47.00
CA CYS A 6 -3.85 -17.65 -46.65
C CYS A 6 -2.75 -18.38 -47.44
N VAL A 7 -2.14 -19.40 -46.87
CA VAL A 7 -1.72 -20.58 -47.63
C VAL A 7 -1.98 -21.85 -46.80
N SER A 8 -2.96 -22.60 -47.29
CA SER A 8 -3.15 -24.02 -47.01
C SER A 8 -2.07 -24.85 -47.70
N LEU A 9 -1.63 -25.94 -47.10
CA LEU A 9 -1.19 -27.10 -47.84
C LEU A 9 -1.58 -28.41 -47.16
N LEU A 10 -2.47 -29.12 -47.82
CA LEU A 10 -2.71 -30.56 -47.66
C LEU A 10 -1.47 -31.36 -48.04
N LEU A 11 -1.27 -32.49 -47.43
CA LEU A 11 -1.06 -33.73 -48.15
C LEU A 11 -1.35 -34.99 -47.32
N SER A 12 -2.24 -35.75 -47.86
CA SER A 12 -2.66 -37.11 -47.53
C SER A 12 -1.58 -38.16 -47.86
N ILE A 13 -1.68 -39.37 -47.35
CA ILE A 13 -1.78 -40.62 -48.10
C ILE A 13 -1.16 -41.80 -47.32
N LEU A 14 -2.05 -42.78 -46.99
CA LEU A 14 -1.98 -44.24 -47.15
C LEU A 14 -0.82 -45.00 -46.45
N GLY A 15 -1.04 -46.13 -45.91
CA GLY A 15 -2.07 -47.16 -46.00
C GLY A 15 -1.71 -48.41 -45.22
N CYS A 16 -2.72 -49.18 -44.93
CA CYS A 16 -2.86 -50.64 -44.94
C CYS A 16 -1.60 -51.50 -44.69
N ASP A 17 -1.65 -52.61 -44.02
CA ASP A 17 -2.64 -53.66 -43.78
C ASP A 17 -2.10 -54.77 -42.85
N VAL A 18 -2.98 -55.44 -42.12
CA VAL A 18 -3.29 -56.86 -42.06
C VAL A 18 -2.62 -57.80 -41.04
N LEU A 19 -3.53 -58.48 -40.29
CA LEU A 19 -3.53 -59.77 -39.59
C LEU A 19 -2.94 -59.79 -38.17
N GLY A 20 -3.65 -60.37 -37.21
CA GLY A 20 -4.89 -61.11 -37.06
C GLY A 20 -5.02 -61.71 -35.65
N CYS A 21 -6.26 -61.84 -35.20
CA CYS A 21 -6.88 -62.82 -34.29
C CYS A 21 -6.16 -63.29 -33.01
N ASP A 22 -6.69 -63.10 -31.85
CA ASP A 22 -7.72 -63.92 -31.20
C ASP A 22 -8.04 -63.52 -29.76
N GLY A 23 -9.30 -63.40 -29.46
CA GLY A 23 -9.98 -64.06 -28.38
C GLY A 23 -9.82 -63.51 -26.95
N GLY A 24 -10.59 -62.51 -26.60
CA GLY A 24 -10.88 -62.22 -25.22
C GLY A 24 -12.09 -61.27 -25.15
N VAL A 25 -13.29 -61.80 -24.89
CA VAL A 25 -14.48 -60.99 -24.67
C VAL A 25 -14.34 -60.28 -23.32
N ALA A 26 -13.71 -59.14 -23.34
CA ALA A 26 -13.97 -58.13 -22.34
C ALA A 26 -15.15 -57.30 -22.86
N ARG A 27 -16.26 -57.30 -22.15
CA ARG A 27 -17.28 -56.25 -22.30
C ARG A 27 -16.57 -54.95 -22.04
N LEU A 28 -16.23 -54.26 -23.10
CA LEU A 28 -16.07 -52.81 -23.04
C LEU A 28 -17.50 -52.28 -22.93
N ASP A 29 -17.87 -51.77 -21.79
CA ASP A 29 -18.86 -50.71 -21.76
C ASP A 29 -18.38 -49.70 -22.77
N ALA A 30 -19.14 -49.52 -23.83
CA ALA A 30 -18.93 -48.45 -24.77
C ALA A 30 -19.27 -47.19 -23.99
N GLY A 31 -18.23 -46.55 -23.43
CA GLY A 31 -18.38 -45.19 -22.96
C GLY A 31 -18.89 -44.38 -24.14
N GLU A 32 -19.93 -43.66 -23.96
CA GLU A 32 -20.37 -42.67 -24.92
C GLU A 32 -19.20 -41.75 -25.21
N PRO A 33 -18.99 -41.28 -26.46
CA PRO A 33 -17.91 -40.37 -26.74
C PRO A 33 -18.07 -39.11 -25.89
N SER A 34 -17.03 -38.65 -25.27
CA SER A 34 -17.01 -37.41 -24.44
C SER A 34 -17.65 -36.22 -25.15
N ASP A 35 -17.49 -36.15 -26.47
CA ASP A 35 -18.05 -35.10 -27.34
C ASP A 35 -19.61 -35.12 -27.40
N ALA A 36 -20.26 -36.17 -26.84
CA ALA A 36 -21.71 -36.24 -26.77
C ALA A 36 -22.26 -35.59 -25.50
N TRP A 37 -21.45 -35.39 -24.50
CA TRP A 37 -21.88 -34.84 -23.22
C TRP A 37 -21.94 -33.30 -23.23
N GLU A 38 -21.21 -32.63 -24.15
CA GLU A 38 -21.26 -31.19 -24.37
C GLU A 38 -22.65 -30.60 -24.71
N THR A 39 -23.63 -31.47 -24.96
CA THR A 39 -25.02 -31.09 -25.32
C THR A 39 -26.05 -31.87 -24.54
N LEU A 40 -25.64 -32.65 -23.57
CA LEU A 40 -26.53 -33.36 -22.64
C LEU A 40 -26.64 -32.54 -21.35
N ASP A 41 -27.78 -32.58 -20.78
CA ASP A 41 -28.20 -31.95 -19.56
C ASP A 41 -29.19 -32.92 -18.93
N ALA A 42 -28.78 -33.71 -17.95
CA ALA A 42 -29.52 -34.87 -17.50
C ALA A 42 -30.54 -34.55 -16.39
N ASP A 43 -30.30 -33.55 -15.61
CA ASP A 43 -31.16 -33.01 -14.54
C ASP A 43 -31.95 -31.79 -14.97
N GLY A 44 -31.47 -31.02 -15.94
CA GLY A 44 -32.21 -29.91 -16.55
C GLY A 44 -31.90 -28.54 -15.92
N ASP A 45 -30.68 -28.39 -15.45
CA ASP A 45 -30.19 -27.21 -14.74
C ASP A 45 -29.50 -26.16 -15.63
N SER A 46 -29.31 -26.45 -16.91
CA SER A 46 -28.66 -25.62 -17.92
C SER A 46 -27.13 -25.71 -17.96
N VAL A 47 -26.54 -26.60 -17.19
CA VAL A 47 -25.11 -26.96 -17.30
C VAL A 47 -24.98 -28.24 -18.14
N SER A 48 -23.87 -28.41 -18.84
CA SER A 48 -23.69 -29.64 -19.60
C SER A 48 -23.14 -30.76 -18.74
N ASP A 49 -23.61 -32.01 -18.95
CA ASP A 49 -23.04 -33.19 -18.28
C ASP A 49 -21.49 -33.27 -18.42
N ALA A 50 -20.90 -32.57 -19.38
CA ALA A 50 -19.48 -32.55 -19.59
C ALA A 50 -18.77 -31.52 -18.68
N ASP A 51 -19.39 -30.39 -18.49
CA ASP A 51 -18.88 -29.33 -17.60
C ASP A 51 -19.01 -29.74 -16.14
N GLU A 52 -20.01 -30.59 -15.83
CA GLU A 52 -20.19 -31.24 -14.53
C GLU A 52 -19.32 -32.48 -14.32
N LEU A 53 -18.39 -32.72 -15.22
CA LEU A 53 -17.41 -33.81 -15.10
C LEU A 53 -17.99 -35.22 -15.00
N ARG A 54 -19.11 -35.49 -15.68
CA ARG A 54 -19.76 -36.81 -15.74
C ARG A 54 -18.79 -37.97 -15.95
N GLY A 55 -17.70 -37.74 -16.70
CA GLY A 55 -16.67 -38.75 -16.94
C GLY A 55 -15.82 -39.09 -15.73
N GLU A 56 -15.80 -38.24 -14.73
CA GLU A 56 -15.04 -38.39 -13.50
C GLU A 56 -15.85 -38.91 -12.33
N HIS A 57 -17.20 -38.95 -12.47
CA HIS A 57 -18.14 -39.37 -11.42
C HIS A 57 -17.99 -38.51 -10.15
N LEU A 58 -17.92 -37.20 -10.34
CA LEU A 58 -17.81 -36.26 -9.25
C LEU A 58 -19.15 -36.24 -8.46
N ASP A 59 -19.06 -36.03 -7.16
CA ASP A 59 -20.13 -35.90 -6.16
C ASP A 59 -19.56 -34.91 -5.13
N THR A 60 -19.80 -33.64 -5.40
CA THR A 60 -19.09 -32.54 -4.72
C THR A 60 -19.55 -32.42 -3.27
N ASP A 61 -20.84 -32.43 -2.97
CA ASP A 61 -21.43 -32.35 -1.62
C ASP A 61 -21.39 -33.67 -0.85
N ARG A 62 -21.18 -34.80 -1.57
CA ARG A 62 -21.13 -36.17 -1.03
C ARG A 62 -22.46 -36.69 -0.49
N ASP A 63 -23.56 -36.29 -1.09
CA ASP A 63 -24.89 -36.78 -0.75
C ASP A 63 -25.18 -38.12 -1.41
N GLY A 64 -24.44 -38.53 -2.44
CA GLY A 64 -24.52 -39.79 -3.17
C GLY A 64 -25.21 -39.66 -4.53
N ILE A 65 -25.51 -38.45 -4.98
CA ILE A 65 -25.86 -38.11 -6.35
C ILE A 65 -24.57 -37.59 -7.02
N GLU A 66 -24.33 -37.88 -8.26
CA GLU A 66 -23.19 -37.34 -9.01
C GLU A 66 -23.61 -36.00 -9.61
N ASP A 67 -22.72 -34.98 -9.62
CA ASP A 67 -22.99 -33.60 -10.01
C ASP A 67 -23.86 -33.49 -11.27
N TRP A 68 -23.58 -34.25 -12.31
CA TRP A 68 -24.35 -34.25 -13.57
C TRP A 68 -25.81 -34.79 -13.45
N ARG A 69 -26.28 -35.03 -12.25
CA ARG A 69 -27.65 -35.45 -11.89
C ARG A 69 -28.18 -34.74 -10.68
N ASP A 70 -27.40 -33.91 -10.12
CA ASP A 70 -27.75 -33.10 -8.97
C ASP A 70 -28.21 -31.74 -9.48
N GLU A 71 -29.25 -31.19 -8.96
CA GLU A 71 -29.72 -29.85 -9.27
C GLU A 71 -29.05 -28.80 -8.35
N ASP A 72 -28.13 -29.22 -7.43
CA ASP A 72 -27.48 -28.42 -6.38
C ASP A 72 -26.19 -29.16 -5.99
N SER A 73 -25.19 -29.09 -6.88
CA SER A 73 -23.99 -29.96 -6.87
C SER A 73 -23.10 -29.82 -5.64
N ASP A 74 -23.04 -28.65 -5.00
CA ASP A 74 -22.25 -28.43 -3.79
C ASP A 74 -23.09 -28.46 -2.50
N GLY A 75 -24.45 -28.49 -2.66
CA GLY A 75 -25.36 -28.66 -1.56
C GLY A 75 -25.53 -27.45 -0.65
N ASP A 76 -25.21 -26.27 -1.13
CA ASP A 76 -25.30 -25.04 -0.38
C ASP A 76 -26.72 -24.46 -0.30
N GLY A 77 -27.59 -24.83 -1.29
CA GLY A 77 -29.00 -24.47 -1.38
C GLY A 77 -29.34 -23.51 -2.51
N LEU A 78 -28.35 -23.04 -3.27
CA LEU A 78 -28.53 -22.42 -4.58
C LEU A 78 -28.50 -23.54 -5.63
N PRO A 79 -29.42 -23.58 -6.58
CA PRO A 79 -29.39 -24.59 -7.65
C PRO A 79 -28.37 -24.22 -8.72
N ASP A 80 -27.67 -25.21 -9.29
CA ASP A 80 -26.66 -25.07 -10.36
C ASP A 80 -27.11 -24.17 -11.52
N ARG A 81 -28.40 -24.23 -11.88
CA ARG A 81 -28.96 -23.33 -12.91
C ARG A 81 -28.91 -21.83 -12.58
N VAL A 82 -28.77 -21.48 -11.30
CA VAL A 82 -28.61 -20.11 -10.85
C VAL A 82 -27.14 -19.73 -10.99
N GLU A 83 -26.27 -20.66 -10.69
CA GLU A 83 -24.82 -20.47 -10.63
C GLU A 83 -24.13 -20.67 -11.99
N ALA A 84 -24.80 -21.34 -12.92
CA ALA A 84 -24.29 -21.56 -14.27
C ALA A 84 -23.95 -20.29 -15.05
N GLY A 85 -24.54 -19.16 -14.67
CA GLY A 85 -24.34 -17.85 -15.30
C GLY A 85 -25.26 -17.55 -16.47
N ASP A 86 -25.65 -18.53 -17.28
CA ASP A 86 -26.64 -18.38 -18.35
C ASP A 86 -27.39 -19.72 -18.66
N ASP A 87 -28.43 -19.67 -19.49
CA ASP A 87 -29.23 -20.83 -19.89
C ASP A 87 -28.63 -21.60 -21.09
N ARG A 88 -27.31 -21.65 -21.25
CA ARG A 88 -26.66 -22.18 -22.45
C ARG A 88 -25.66 -23.28 -22.15
N LEU A 89 -25.94 -24.49 -22.64
CA LEU A 89 -25.06 -25.66 -22.53
C LEU A 89 -23.72 -25.54 -23.29
N ASP A 90 -23.49 -24.49 -24.09
CA ASP A 90 -22.28 -24.30 -24.89
C ASP A 90 -21.37 -23.20 -24.31
N THR A 91 -21.70 -22.68 -23.14
CA THR A 91 -20.86 -21.76 -22.35
C THR A 91 -20.32 -22.51 -21.13
N PRO A 92 -19.04 -22.34 -20.78
CA PRO A 92 -18.52 -22.87 -19.52
C PRO A 92 -19.25 -22.25 -18.32
N PRO A 93 -19.47 -22.99 -17.24
CA PRO A 93 -19.97 -22.42 -15.99
C PRO A 93 -19.09 -21.27 -15.50
N VAL A 94 -19.68 -20.37 -14.75
CA VAL A 94 -18.97 -19.24 -14.13
C VAL A 94 -18.01 -19.75 -13.05
N ASP A 95 -16.94 -19.04 -12.83
CA ASP A 95 -15.92 -19.22 -11.81
C ASP A 95 -15.53 -17.77 -11.41
N ALA A 96 -16.30 -17.23 -10.46
CA ALA A 96 -16.33 -15.81 -10.15
C ALA A 96 -15.00 -15.33 -9.53
N ASP A 97 -14.48 -16.04 -8.55
CA ASP A 97 -13.21 -15.75 -7.87
C ASP A 97 -11.97 -16.23 -8.66
N ARG A 98 -12.18 -17.11 -9.65
CA ARG A 98 -11.15 -17.74 -10.51
C ARG A 98 -10.17 -18.63 -9.76
N ASP A 99 -10.64 -19.32 -8.76
CA ASP A 99 -9.86 -20.32 -8.02
C ASP A 99 -9.72 -21.65 -8.80
N GLY A 100 -10.54 -21.83 -9.82
CA GLY A 100 -10.59 -23.00 -10.70
C GLY A 100 -11.68 -23.99 -10.36
N ARG A 101 -12.59 -23.65 -9.45
CA ARG A 101 -13.87 -24.28 -9.23
C ARG A 101 -14.94 -23.38 -9.85
N PRO A 102 -15.88 -23.93 -10.62
CA PRO A 102 -17.06 -23.18 -11.01
C PRO A 102 -17.98 -22.96 -9.80
N ASP A 103 -18.73 -21.86 -9.83
CA ASP A 103 -19.67 -21.44 -8.79
C ASP A 103 -20.57 -22.61 -8.33
N LEU A 104 -21.15 -23.36 -9.25
CA LEU A 104 -22.00 -24.56 -8.96
C LEU A 104 -21.30 -25.68 -8.14
N ARG A 105 -20.06 -25.53 -7.76
CA ARG A 105 -19.28 -26.47 -6.95
C ARG A 105 -18.49 -25.78 -5.86
N ASP A 106 -18.75 -24.51 -5.69
CA ASP A 106 -18.12 -23.71 -4.66
C ASP A 106 -19.19 -23.10 -3.77
N THR A 107 -19.18 -23.37 -2.52
CA THR A 107 -20.13 -22.86 -1.54
C THR A 107 -19.85 -21.43 -1.08
N ASP A 108 -18.87 -20.76 -1.71
CA ASP A 108 -18.37 -19.42 -1.40
C ASP A 108 -17.73 -18.88 -2.69
N SER A 109 -18.58 -18.59 -3.69
CA SER A 109 -18.21 -18.39 -5.09
C SER A 109 -17.35 -17.16 -5.35
N ASP A 110 -17.39 -16.15 -4.49
CA ASP A 110 -16.59 -14.94 -4.57
C ASP A 110 -15.37 -14.96 -3.61
N ASP A 111 -15.24 -16.04 -2.78
CA ASP A 111 -14.19 -16.23 -1.77
C ASP A 111 -14.13 -15.08 -0.74
N ASN A 112 -15.31 -14.47 -0.45
CA ASN A 112 -15.42 -13.40 0.55
C ASN A 112 -15.49 -13.97 1.99
N GLY A 113 -15.80 -15.26 2.15
CA GLY A 113 -15.92 -15.98 3.41
C GLY A 113 -17.34 -16.10 3.92
N TYR A 114 -18.32 -15.60 3.20
CA TYR A 114 -19.75 -15.85 3.38
C TYR A 114 -20.18 -16.94 2.40
N PRO A 115 -20.99 -17.93 2.83
CA PRO A 115 -21.52 -18.92 1.92
C PRO A 115 -22.59 -18.33 1.00
N ASP A 116 -22.63 -18.74 -0.26
CA ASP A 116 -23.56 -18.31 -1.31
C ASP A 116 -25.04 -18.34 -0.87
N ALA A 117 -25.42 -19.35 -0.11
CA ALA A 117 -26.75 -19.43 0.49
C ALA A 117 -27.08 -18.30 1.48
N VAL A 118 -26.09 -17.63 2.01
CA VAL A 118 -26.25 -16.51 2.96
C VAL A 118 -26.20 -15.18 2.23
N ASP A 119 -25.28 -15.00 1.28
CA ASP A 119 -25.20 -13.83 0.43
C ASP A 119 -26.45 -13.71 -0.44
N GLY A 120 -26.80 -14.79 -1.10
CA GLY A 120 -28.04 -14.90 -1.84
C GLY A 120 -27.96 -14.36 -3.26
N THR A 121 -29.10 -14.39 -3.94
CA THR A 121 -29.24 -14.01 -5.36
C THR A 121 -29.74 -12.58 -5.52
N GLY A 122 -29.35 -11.67 -4.60
CA GLY A 122 -29.56 -10.25 -4.74
C GLY A 122 -28.74 -9.69 -5.91
N ASP A 123 -28.75 -8.43 -6.09
CA ASP A 123 -27.95 -7.62 -7.02
C ASP A 123 -28.05 -6.21 -6.43
N LEU A 124 -27.18 -5.96 -5.43
CA LEU A 124 -27.32 -4.81 -4.54
C LEU A 124 -26.98 -3.52 -5.26
N ASP A 125 -25.89 -3.52 -5.99
CA ASP A 125 -25.40 -2.35 -6.76
C ASP A 125 -26.10 -2.20 -8.13
N GLY A 126 -26.74 -3.28 -8.63
CA GLY A 126 -27.50 -3.27 -9.88
C GLY A 126 -26.65 -3.39 -11.15
N ASP A 127 -25.43 -3.93 -11.06
CA ASP A 127 -24.51 -4.12 -12.17
C ASP A 127 -24.86 -5.33 -13.03
N GLY A 128 -25.62 -6.29 -12.50
CA GLY A 128 -26.13 -7.50 -13.14
C GLY A 128 -25.43 -8.78 -12.72
N GLU A 129 -24.49 -8.74 -11.81
CA GLU A 129 -23.97 -9.86 -11.07
C GLU A 129 -24.80 -10.04 -9.79
N ALA A 130 -24.85 -11.23 -9.20
CA ALA A 130 -25.62 -11.49 -8.00
C ALA A 130 -24.66 -11.51 -6.81
N ASP A 131 -25.12 -11.03 -5.64
CA ASP A 131 -24.32 -10.84 -4.45
C ASP A 131 -23.42 -12.07 -4.13
N TYR A 132 -23.93 -13.30 -4.24
CA TYR A 132 -23.19 -14.54 -3.93
C TYR A 132 -21.93 -14.77 -4.80
N ARG A 133 -21.77 -14.04 -5.89
CA ARG A 133 -20.66 -14.15 -6.83
C ARG A 133 -20.08 -12.80 -7.23
N ASP A 134 -20.61 -11.73 -6.68
CA ASP A 134 -20.02 -10.42 -6.81
C ASP A 134 -18.81 -10.33 -5.88
N LEU A 135 -17.80 -9.66 -6.27
CA LEU A 135 -16.59 -9.43 -5.48
C LEU A 135 -16.62 -8.12 -4.71
N ASP A 136 -17.69 -7.32 -4.92
CA ASP A 136 -17.83 -5.93 -4.47
C ASP A 136 -19.32 -5.60 -4.52
N ASP A 137 -20.09 -6.10 -3.52
CA ASP A 137 -21.56 -6.13 -3.49
C ASP A 137 -22.21 -4.75 -3.61
N ASP A 138 -21.56 -3.69 -3.16
CA ASP A 138 -22.11 -2.32 -3.13
C ASP A 138 -21.44 -1.36 -4.11
N ALA A 139 -20.43 -1.85 -4.86
CA ALA A 139 -19.70 -1.12 -5.90
C ALA A 139 -18.96 0.13 -5.41
N ASP A 140 -18.43 0.09 -4.21
CA ASP A 140 -17.65 1.17 -3.61
C ASP A 140 -16.15 1.14 -3.97
N PHE A 141 -15.70 0.07 -4.68
CA PHE A 141 -14.32 -0.26 -5.06
C PHE A 141 -13.48 -0.95 -4.00
N VAL A 142 -14.02 -1.28 -2.85
CA VAL A 142 -13.48 -2.22 -1.89
C VAL A 142 -14.06 -3.59 -2.18
N ARG A 143 -13.40 -4.65 -1.82
CA ARG A 143 -13.96 -5.98 -1.98
C ARG A 143 -14.54 -6.44 -0.68
N ASP A 144 -15.66 -7.13 -0.72
CA ASP A 144 -16.33 -7.70 0.44
C ASP A 144 -15.40 -8.43 1.38
N ARG A 145 -14.50 -9.26 0.84
CA ARG A 145 -13.51 -10.01 1.65
C ARG A 145 -12.50 -9.11 2.38
N ASP A 146 -12.22 -7.93 1.83
CA ASP A 146 -11.28 -6.98 2.43
C ASP A 146 -11.98 -6.21 3.57
N GLU A 147 -13.29 -5.97 3.48
CA GLU A 147 -14.13 -5.34 4.50
C GLU A 147 -14.59 -6.33 5.58
N LEU A 148 -14.82 -7.58 5.22
CA LEU A 148 -15.18 -8.63 6.17
C LEU A 148 -14.06 -8.98 7.15
N ALA A 149 -12.87 -8.44 6.99
CA ALA A 149 -11.75 -8.48 7.94
C ALA A 149 -11.47 -9.84 8.60
N GLY A 150 -11.88 -10.94 7.92
CA GLY A 150 -11.74 -12.31 8.37
C GLY A 150 -12.83 -12.74 9.36
N LEU A 151 -13.94 -13.28 8.82
CA LEU A 151 -14.92 -14.16 9.49
C LEU A 151 -15.40 -13.70 10.88
N LEU A 152 -15.83 -12.46 11.03
CA LEU A 152 -16.62 -12.03 12.17
C LEU A 152 -18.11 -12.21 11.84
N TYR A 153 -18.77 -13.14 12.49
CA TYR A 153 -20.22 -13.26 12.43
C TYR A 153 -20.84 -12.76 13.73
N PRO A 154 -21.71 -11.75 13.76
CA PRO A 154 -22.18 -10.97 12.59
C PRO A 154 -21.08 -10.10 11.99
N PRO A 155 -21.21 -9.75 10.68
CA PRO A 155 -20.29 -8.81 10.04
C PRO A 155 -20.32 -7.44 10.76
N ILE A 156 -19.32 -6.63 10.50
CA ILE A 156 -19.21 -5.28 11.02
C ILE A 156 -20.33 -4.42 10.38
N ASP A 157 -20.89 -3.51 11.14
CA ASP A 157 -21.89 -2.51 10.79
C ASP A 157 -21.46 -1.28 11.58
N SER A 158 -20.59 -0.46 10.95
CA SER A 158 -19.82 0.57 11.65
C SER A 158 -20.69 1.75 12.08
N ASP A 159 -21.61 2.20 11.23
CA ASP A 159 -22.55 3.28 11.55
C ASP A 159 -23.80 2.80 12.32
N GLY A 160 -24.08 1.49 12.30
CA GLY A 160 -25.20 0.87 13.00
C GLY A 160 -26.56 1.08 12.32
N ASP A 161 -26.60 1.34 11.02
CA ASP A 161 -27.83 1.59 10.25
C ASP A 161 -28.52 0.27 9.88
N GLY A 162 -27.81 -0.86 9.90
CA GLY A 162 -28.26 -2.22 9.69
C GLY A 162 -27.85 -2.82 8.35
N ALA A 163 -27.10 -2.12 7.50
CA ALA A 163 -26.29 -2.65 6.45
C ALA A 163 -24.91 -3.02 7.05
N PRO A 164 -24.33 -4.17 6.75
CA PRO A 164 -22.95 -4.43 7.14
C PRO A 164 -22.00 -3.77 6.12
N ASN A 165 -20.78 -3.44 6.57
CA ASN A 165 -19.81 -2.69 5.77
C ASN A 165 -19.68 -3.19 4.31
N PHE A 166 -19.52 -4.46 4.07
CA PHE A 166 -19.40 -5.04 2.72
C PHE A 166 -20.67 -4.90 1.82
N ARG A 167 -21.69 -4.21 2.30
CA ARG A 167 -22.97 -3.89 1.62
C ARG A 167 -23.40 -2.47 1.86
N ASP A 168 -22.48 -1.66 2.32
CA ASP A 168 -22.70 -0.26 2.60
C ASP A 168 -21.55 0.56 2.02
N PRO A 169 -21.75 1.28 0.90
CA PRO A 169 -20.69 2.02 0.25
C PRO A 169 -20.18 3.24 1.05
N ASP A 170 -20.66 3.41 2.29
CA ASP A 170 -20.34 4.51 3.22
C ASP A 170 -20.45 3.96 4.64
N SER A 171 -19.49 3.06 4.98
CA SER A 171 -19.55 2.17 6.15
C SER A 171 -19.70 2.87 7.48
N ASP A 172 -19.18 4.07 7.64
CA ASP A 172 -19.30 4.87 8.87
C ASP A 172 -20.35 5.99 8.77
N GLY A 173 -20.89 6.22 7.57
CA GLY A 173 -22.01 7.15 7.35
C GLY A 173 -21.61 8.61 7.34
N ASP A 174 -20.40 8.93 6.97
CA ASP A 174 -19.87 10.28 6.97
C ASP A 174 -20.02 11.00 5.62
N GLY A 175 -20.35 10.26 4.54
CA GLY A 175 -20.60 10.78 3.20
C GLY A 175 -19.39 10.75 2.29
N ILE A 176 -18.33 10.03 2.65
CA ILE A 176 -17.19 9.67 1.81
C ILE A 176 -17.36 8.21 1.38
N LEU A 177 -16.90 7.87 0.20
CA LEU A 177 -17.00 6.52 -0.33
C LEU A 177 -15.89 5.66 0.27
N ASP A 178 -16.20 4.48 0.82
CA ASP A 178 -15.21 3.57 1.41
C ASP A 178 -14.00 3.34 0.50
N GLY A 179 -14.25 3.27 -0.81
CA GLY A 179 -13.18 3.17 -1.79
C GLY A 179 -12.19 4.34 -1.84
N ASP A 180 -12.57 5.51 -1.40
CA ASP A 180 -11.67 6.67 -1.28
C ASP A 180 -10.91 6.67 0.06
N GLU A 181 -11.36 5.86 1.02
CA GLU A 181 -10.82 5.76 2.38
C GLU A 181 -10.06 4.48 2.67
N PHE A 182 -10.32 3.44 1.90
CA PHE A 182 -9.93 2.08 2.20
C PHE A 182 -8.43 1.86 2.43
N GLY A 183 -8.15 1.14 3.51
CA GLY A 183 -6.82 0.61 3.83
C GLY A 183 -5.88 1.63 4.44
N LEU A 184 -6.41 2.76 4.90
CA LEU A 184 -5.72 3.75 5.70
C LEU A 184 -6.24 3.70 7.14
N ASP A 185 -5.44 4.15 8.06
CA ASP A 185 -5.67 4.37 9.48
C ASP A 185 -4.83 5.61 9.75
N THR A 186 -5.44 6.77 9.48
CA THR A 186 -4.71 8.03 9.35
C THR A 186 -4.20 8.51 10.71
N ASP A 187 -4.99 8.40 11.76
CA ASP A 187 -4.62 8.80 13.12
C ASP A 187 -3.89 7.70 13.92
N GLY A 188 -3.97 6.43 13.47
CA GLY A 188 -3.27 5.30 14.09
C GLY A 188 -3.98 4.68 15.28
N ASP A 189 -5.28 4.91 15.46
CA ASP A 189 -6.06 4.42 16.59
C ASP A 189 -6.51 2.95 16.43
N ALA A 190 -6.32 2.38 15.25
CA ALA A 190 -6.67 1.03 14.80
C ALA A 190 -8.11 0.87 14.29
N LEU A 191 -8.83 1.93 14.06
CA LEU A 191 -9.94 1.98 13.12
C LEU A 191 -9.34 2.30 11.73
N PHE A 192 -9.98 1.87 10.68
CA PHE A 192 -9.63 2.34 9.34
C PHE A 192 -10.48 3.57 9.04
N ASP A 193 -9.98 4.44 8.18
CA ASP A 193 -10.67 5.68 7.84
C ASP A 193 -12.14 5.43 7.44
N HIS A 194 -12.45 4.39 6.66
CA HIS A 194 -13.82 4.00 6.30
C HIS A 194 -14.67 3.40 7.47
N GLU A 195 -14.12 3.28 8.66
CA GLU A 195 -14.78 2.83 9.89
C GLU A 195 -14.73 3.92 10.97
N ASP A 196 -14.10 5.07 10.67
CA ASP A 196 -13.82 6.16 11.60
C ASP A 196 -14.50 7.45 11.14
N HIS A 197 -15.17 8.14 12.00
CA HIS A 197 -15.86 9.40 11.72
C HIS A 197 -14.98 10.66 11.83
N ASP A 198 -13.72 10.53 12.23
CA ASP A 198 -12.76 11.63 12.46
C ASP A 198 -11.37 11.04 12.21
N SER A 199 -11.11 10.73 10.92
CA SER A 199 -9.98 9.91 10.46
C SER A 199 -8.61 10.41 10.87
N ASP A 200 -8.42 11.69 11.08
CA ASP A 200 -7.15 12.29 11.51
C ASP A 200 -7.14 12.74 12.98
N ASP A 201 -8.26 12.53 13.73
CA ASP A 201 -8.48 12.87 15.16
C ASP A 201 -8.17 14.35 15.48
N ASP A 202 -8.40 15.25 14.52
CA ASP A 202 -8.20 16.69 14.69
C ASP A 202 -9.40 17.36 15.39
N GLY A 203 -10.53 16.65 15.43
CA GLY A 203 -11.78 17.03 16.06
C GLY A 203 -12.79 17.68 15.13
N TYR A 204 -12.53 17.73 13.81
CA TYR A 204 -13.56 17.88 12.78
C TYR A 204 -13.98 16.48 12.34
N PRO A 205 -15.26 16.17 12.22
CA PRO A 205 -15.69 14.92 11.62
C PRO A 205 -15.50 14.94 10.10
N ASP A 206 -15.14 13.82 9.51
CA ASP A 206 -14.95 13.64 8.08
C ASP A 206 -16.15 14.12 7.26
N ALA A 207 -17.36 13.91 7.76
CA ALA A 207 -18.61 14.47 7.20
C ALA A 207 -18.64 16.01 7.06
N GLU A 208 -17.89 16.74 7.86
CA GLU A 208 -17.74 18.20 7.74
C GLU A 208 -16.65 18.54 6.72
N GLU A 209 -15.75 17.61 6.44
CA GLU A 209 -14.56 17.77 5.59
C GLU A 209 -14.70 17.15 4.21
N ALA A 210 -15.62 16.24 4.01
CA ALA A 210 -15.93 15.63 2.72
C ALA A 210 -16.23 16.63 1.59
N GLY A 211 -16.73 17.82 1.96
CA GLY A 211 -17.00 18.93 1.05
C GLY A 211 -18.43 19.03 0.57
N ASP A 212 -19.06 17.94 0.19
CA ASP A 212 -20.49 17.90 -0.16
C ASP A 212 -21.13 16.56 0.27
N ALA A 213 -22.38 16.35 -0.04
CA ALA A 213 -23.16 15.17 0.32
C ALA A 213 -23.38 14.21 -0.87
N ASP A 214 -22.57 14.28 -1.92
CA ASP A 214 -22.61 13.37 -3.06
C ASP A 214 -21.50 12.33 -2.89
N LEU A 215 -21.84 11.18 -2.37
CA LEU A 215 -20.94 10.05 -2.08
C LEU A 215 -19.94 9.71 -3.20
N TYR A 216 -20.29 10.00 -4.44
CA TYR A 216 -19.44 9.72 -5.60
C TYR A 216 -18.63 10.94 -6.08
N SER A 217 -18.69 12.06 -5.38
CA SER A 217 -17.75 13.16 -5.60
C SER A 217 -16.45 12.90 -4.83
N PRO A 218 -15.29 13.17 -5.45
CA PRO A 218 -14.04 13.03 -4.69
C PRO A 218 -14.03 13.95 -3.48
N PRO A 219 -13.49 13.51 -2.33
CA PRO A 219 -13.29 14.37 -1.16
C PRO A 219 -12.50 15.63 -1.50
N VAL A 220 -12.75 16.69 -0.75
CA VAL A 220 -12.06 17.98 -0.97
C VAL A 220 -10.60 17.86 -0.55
N ASP A 221 -9.73 18.52 -1.28
CA ASP A 221 -8.30 18.73 -1.05
C ASP A 221 -8.10 20.25 -1.22
N THR A 222 -8.17 20.98 -0.10
CA THR A 222 -8.27 22.43 -0.09
C THR A 222 -6.96 23.09 -0.54
N ASP A 223 -5.80 22.61 -0.09
CA ASP A 223 -4.49 23.16 -0.46
C ASP A 223 -3.92 22.55 -1.75
N GLY A 224 -4.46 21.40 -2.19
CA GLY A 224 -4.08 20.71 -3.43
C GLY A 224 -2.78 19.93 -3.33
N ASP A 225 -2.38 19.49 -2.16
CA ASP A 225 -1.14 18.74 -1.93
C ASP A 225 -1.28 17.23 -2.21
N GLY A 226 -2.53 16.76 -2.29
CA GLY A 226 -2.90 15.39 -2.64
C GLY A 226 -3.35 14.55 -1.45
N LEU A 227 -3.48 15.14 -0.26
CA LEU A 227 -4.29 14.63 0.84
C LEU A 227 -5.67 15.30 0.76
N ALA A 228 -6.70 14.59 1.13
CA ALA A 228 -8.03 15.18 1.28
C ALA A 228 -8.15 15.77 2.68
N ASP A 229 -8.99 16.80 2.82
CA ASP A 229 -9.13 17.56 4.07
C ASP A 229 -9.36 16.64 5.28
N PHE A 230 -10.19 15.61 5.17
CA PHE A 230 -10.51 14.65 6.24
C PHE A 230 -9.32 13.76 6.70
N ARG A 231 -8.16 13.92 6.09
CA ARG A 231 -6.89 13.24 6.42
C ARG A 231 -5.75 14.20 6.61
N ASP A 232 -6.03 15.48 6.47
CA ASP A 232 -5.00 16.51 6.49
C ASP A 232 -5.17 17.38 7.74
N LEU A 233 -4.26 17.23 8.66
CA LEU A 233 -4.22 18.03 9.89
C LEU A 233 -3.99 19.53 9.68
N ASP A 234 -3.81 19.99 8.42
CA ASP A 234 -3.54 21.38 8.02
C ASP A 234 -4.14 21.60 6.62
N SER A 235 -5.48 21.46 6.53
CA SER A 235 -6.25 21.41 5.28
C SER A 235 -5.98 22.53 4.29
N ASP A 236 -5.67 23.74 4.75
CA ASP A 236 -5.37 24.88 3.88
C ASP A 236 -3.89 25.15 3.67
N GLY A 237 -3.03 24.37 4.36
CA GLY A 237 -1.58 24.39 4.15
C GLY A 237 -0.89 25.68 4.62
N ASP A 238 -1.50 26.45 5.53
CA ASP A 238 -0.91 27.68 6.04
C ASP A 238 0.14 27.42 7.14
N GLY A 239 0.17 26.20 7.70
CA GLY A 239 1.07 25.74 8.76
C GLY A 239 0.49 25.84 10.15
N LEU A 240 -0.80 26.18 10.29
CA LEU A 240 -1.58 26.08 11.51
C LEU A 240 -2.51 24.86 11.39
N SER A 241 -2.50 23.97 12.36
CA SER A 241 -3.32 22.78 12.26
C SER A 241 -4.80 23.08 12.49
N ASP A 242 -5.69 22.32 11.84
CA ASP A 242 -7.14 22.46 11.88
C ASP A 242 -7.70 22.41 13.31
N ALA A 243 -7.21 21.45 14.12
CA ALA A 243 -7.50 21.43 15.57
C ALA A 243 -7.15 22.74 16.26
N ARG A 244 -6.07 23.38 15.88
CA ARG A 244 -5.61 24.64 16.46
C ARG A 244 -6.44 25.81 15.96
N GLU A 245 -6.77 25.83 14.69
CA GLU A 245 -7.64 26.84 14.08
C GLU A 245 -9.02 26.83 14.70
N ARG A 246 -9.59 25.63 14.86
CA ARG A 246 -10.86 25.45 15.60
C ARG A 246 -10.80 26.03 17.01
N ALA A 247 -9.71 25.77 17.73
CA ALA A 247 -9.54 26.29 19.09
C ALA A 247 -9.42 27.82 19.12
N LEU A 248 -8.90 28.44 18.07
CA LEU A 248 -8.69 29.89 17.96
C LEU A 248 -9.84 30.60 17.23
N GLY A 249 -10.64 29.87 16.47
CA GLY A 249 -11.79 30.36 15.72
C GLY A 249 -11.44 30.84 14.33
N PHE A 250 -10.36 30.30 13.76
CA PHE A 250 -10.01 30.39 12.35
C PHE A 250 -10.77 29.37 11.52
N ASP A 251 -10.72 29.47 10.20
CA ASP A 251 -11.38 28.57 9.24
C ASP A 251 -10.33 27.65 8.62
N PRO A 252 -10.31 26.34 8.93
CA PRO A 252 -9.26 25.40 8.51
C PRO A 252 -9.16 25.19 6.99
N ARG A 253 -10.09 25.75 6.24
CA ARG A 253 -10.09 25.72 4.77
C ARG A 253 -9.75 27.05 4.12
N ASN A 254 -9.28 28.00 4.89
CA ASN A 254 -9.00 29.33 4.39
C ASN A 254 -7.74 29.90 5.06
N PRO A 255 -6.58 29.80 4.44
CA PRO A 255 -5.27 30.17 5.01
C PRO A 255 -5.14 31.63 5.47
N ASP A 256 -6.20 32.43 5.34
CA ASP A 256 -6.31 33.84 5.71
C ASP A 256 -7.77 34.12 6.03
N THR A 257 -8.22 33.68 7.23
CA THR A 257 -9.63 33.70 7.65
C THR A 257 -10.24 35.11 7.57
N ASP A 258 -9.50 36.15 7.90
CA ASP A 258 -10.03 37.52 7.91
C ASP A 258 -9.78 38.30 6.60
N GLY A 259 -8.97 37.74 5.67
CA GLY A 259 -8.69 38.27 4.35
C GLY A 259 -7.78 39.51 4.36
N ASP A 260 -6.92 39.66 5.36
CA ASP A 260 -6.02 40.79 5.46
C ASP A 260 -4.67 40.58 4.71
N GLY A 261 -4.41 39.35 4.24
CA GLY A 261 -3.24 38.94 3.47
C GLY A 261 -2.08 38.42 4.32
N LEU A 262 -2.35 38.08 5.56
CA LEU A 262 -1.48 37.30 6.44
C LEU A 262 -2.15 35.95 6.71
N PRO A 263 -1.46 34.84 6.60
CA PRO A 263 -1.99 33.56 7.02
C PRO A 263 -2.30 33.52 8.50
N ASP A 264 -3.29 32.70 8.87
CA ASP A 264 -3.74 32.52 10.24
C ASP A 264 -2.61 32.11 11.17
N LEU A 265 -1.67 31.26 10.70
CA LEU A 265 -0.43 30.95 11.41
C LEU A 265 0.35 32.20 11.88
N LEU A 266 0.34 33.29 11.11
CA LEU A 266 1.04 34.54 11.46
C LEU A 266 0.24 35.44 12.39
N GLU A 267 -1.05 35.18 12.52
CA GLU A 267 -1.97 35.90 13.39
C GLU A 267 -2.07 35.30 14.78
N VAL A 268 -1.78 33.98 14.90
CA VAL A 268 -1.61 33.32 16.20
C VAL A 268 -0.47 34.00 16.94
N ASP A 269 -0.85 34.73 17.92
CA ASP A 269 -0.14 35.66 18.79
C ASP A 269 1.42 35.63 18.74
N ARG A 270 2.04 36.75 18.48
CA ARG A 270 3.50 36.94 18.42
C ARG A 270 4.26 36.57 19.70
N GLU A 271 3.56 36.16 20.76
CA GLU A 271 4.13 35.72 22.05
C GLU A 271 4.08 34.19 22.25
N ASP A 272 3.30 33.45 21.41
CA ASP A 272 3.30 32.00 21.37
C ASP A 272 3.59 31.57 19.91
N PRO A 273 4.85 31.29 19.56
CA PRO A 273 5.13 30.66 18.29
C PRO A 273 4.44 29.31 18.33
N GLY A 274 3.32 29.20 17.61
CA GLY A 274 2.52 28.00 17.54
C GLY A 274 3.34 26.73 17.22
N PRO A 275 2.70 25.61 17.20
CA PRO A 275 3.31 24.28 17.11
C PRO A 275 4.02 24.05 15.78
N ASP A 276 5.06 24.72 15.54
CA ASP A 276 5.78 24.75 14.32
C ASP A 276 6.74 23.58 14.21
N ARG A 277 6.55 22.84 13.24
CA ARG A 277 7.66 22.31 12.50
C ARG A 277 8.47 23.52 12.06
N GLU A 278 9.50 23.90 12.78
CA GLU A 278 10.38 25.07 12.60
C GLU A 278 10.23 25.78 11.22
N ALA A 279 9.06 26.39 10.96
CA ALA A 279 8.79 27.11 9.74
C ALA A 279 9.73 28.32 9.63
N ILE A 280 10.24 28.57 8.45
CA ILE A 280 11.19 29.69 8.23
C ILE A 280 10.54 30.75 7.38
N PHE A 281 10.59 31.97 7.87
CA PHE A 281 10.11 33.14 7.15
C PHE A 281 11.25 33.97 6.58
N PHE A 282 11.14 34.30 5.31
CA PHE A 282 12.01 35.24 4.61
C PHE A 282 11.20 36.45 4.16
N VAL A 283 11.55 37.63 4.62
CA VAL A 283 11.05 38.87 4.01
C VAL A 283 11.87 39.15 2.76
N VAL A 284 11.22 39.21 1.59
CA VAL A 284 11.85 39.33 0.27
C VAL A 284 11.37 40.59 -0.47
N PRO A 285 11.76 41.79 -0.01
CA PRO A 285 11.33 43.05 -0.63
C PRO A 285 11.78 43.14 -2.10
N PHE A 286 11.04 43.87 -2.91
CA PHE A 286 11.33 44.01 -4.33
C PHE A 286 12.65 44.78 -4.56
N GLU A 287 13.58 44.19 -5.30
CA GLU A 287 14.94 44.73 -5.58
C GLU A 287 15.77 45.00 -4.32
N GLU A 288 15.48 44.39 -3.19
CA GLU A 288 16.21 44.46 -1.93
C GLU A 288 16.72 43.10 -1.47
N ALA A 289 17.67 43.08 -0.55
CA ALA A 289 18.22 41.85 -0.01
C ALA A 289 17.21 41.15 0.91
N PRO A 290 17.05 39.82 0.83
CA PRO A 290 16.20 39.06 1.73
C PRO A 290 16.63 39.15 3.20
N THR A 291 15.68 39.02 4.10
CA THR A 291 15.93 38.97 5.54
C THR A 291 15.16 37.80 6.17
N PRO A 292 15.84 36.85 6.85
CA PRO A 292 17.30 36.72 6.96
C PRO A 292 17.99 36.37 5.62
N PRO A 293 19.31 36.55 5.46
CA PRO A 293 19.99 36.18 4.21
C PRO A 293 20.18 34.68 4.00
N ARG A 294 19.98 33.88 5.01
CA ARG A 294 19.87 32.40 5.03
C ARG A 294 19.28 31.94 6.34
N ALA A 295 18.72 30.76 6.34
CA ALA A 295 18.29 30.09 7.55
C ALA A 295 18.72 28.60 7.51
N THR A 296 19.02 28.02 8.66
CA THR A 296 19.42 26.61 8.78
C THR A 296 18.25 25.81 9.30
N LEU A 297 17.84 24.79 8.55
CA LEU A 297 16.89 23.78 8.95
C LEU A 297 17.62 22.54 9.47
N SER A 298 17.18 22.02 10.59
CA SER A 298 17.61 20.73 11.12
C SER A 298 16.55 19.68 10.90
N PHE A 299 16.99 18.49 10.48
CA PHE A 299 16.09 17.39 10.15
C PHE A 299 16.52 16.12 10.84
N ARG A 300 15.55 15.28 11.14
CA ARG A 300 15.80 13.91 11.61
C ARG A 300 15.99 12.98 10.42
N SER A 301 16.97 12.09 10.51
CA SER A 301 17.23 11.07 9.49
C SER A 301 16.78 9.69 9.97
N VAL A 302 15.64 9.58 10.65
CA VAL A 302 15.04 8.33 11.08
C VAL A 302 13.95 7.93 10.10
N LEU A 303 13.81 6.62 9.88
CA LEU A 303 12.71 6.11 9.08
C LEU A 303 11.43 6.24 9.93
N GLN A 304 10.54 7.09 9.52
CA GLN A 304 9.27 7.32 10.19
C GLN A 304 8.27 6.23 9.80
N ARG A 305 8.12 5.97 8.51
CA ARG A 305 7.16 5.02 7.96
C ARG A 305 7.90 3.85 7.30
N VAL A 306 7.55 2.62 7.68
CA VAL A 306 8.16 1.39 7.14
C VAL A 306 7.06 0.38 6.82
N ASP A 307 7.02 -0.08 5.58
CA ASP A 307 6.15 -1.14 5.14
C ASP A 307 6.91 -2.46 5.03
N VAL A 308 6.41 -3.51 5.65
CA VAL A 308 7.02 -4.84 5.63
C VAL A 308 6.06 -5.86 5.02
N TYR A 309 6.37 -6.37 3.85
CA TYR A 309 5.62 -7.44 3.24
C TYR A 309 6.30 -8.79 3.48
N PHE A 310 5.59 -9.70 4.13
CA PHE A 310 6.03 -11.06 4.38
C PHE A 310 5.61 -11.95 3.21
N LEU A 311 6.57 -12.41 2.43
CA LEU A 311 6.36 -13.34 1.33
C LEU A 311 6.95 -14.68 1.70
N PHE A 312 6.17 -15.69 1.84
CA PHE A 312 6.64 -17.02 2.21
C PHE A 312 6.32 -18.07 1.14
N ASP A 313 7.18 -19.05 1.09
CA ASP A 313 6.97 -20.25 0.32
C ASP A 313 5.79 -21.05 0.89
N ALA A 314 4.86 -21.43 0.02
CA ALA A 314 3.65 -22.16 0.40
C ALA A 314 3.89 -23.68 0.54
N SER A 315 5.13 -24.17 0.50
CA SER A 315 5.45 -25.59 0.68
C SER A 315 5.16 -26.08 2.10
N ASP A 316 4.74 -27.34 2.23
CA ASP A 316 4.45 -27.97 3.54
C ASP A 316 5.66 -28.04 4.47
N SER A 317 6.88 -27.86 3.96
CA SER A 317 8.14 -27.91 4.71
C SER A 317 8.26 -26.75 5.70
N LEU A 318 7.69 -25.59 5.40
CA LEU A 318 7.73 -24.37 6.22
C LEU A 318 6.61 -24.24 7.25
N ASP A 319 5.67 -25.17 7.31
CA ASP A 319 4.57 -25.16 8.26
C ASP A 319 4.98 -24.84 9.71
N PRO A 320 6.09 -25.43 10.25
CA PRO A 320 6.52 -25.13 11.62
C PRO A 320 7.03 -23.70 11.83
N GLU A 321 7.68 -23.12 10.82
CA GLU A 321 8.22 -21.75 10.82
C GLU A 321 7.11 -20.73 10.74
N ILE A 322 6.14 -20.97 9.84
CA ILE A 322 4.94 -20.13 9.67
C ILE A 322 4.10 -20.12 10.95
N ASP A 323 3.86 -21.29 11.58
CA ASP A 323 3.16 -21.35 12.86
C ASP A 323 3.90 -20.61 13.98
N ALA A 324 5.23 -20.71 14.00
CA ALA A 324 6.04 -19.98 14.99
C ALA A 324 5.97 -18.47 14.76
N LEU A 325 6.00 -18.03 13.50
CA LEU A 325 5.88 -16.63 13.13
C LEU A 325 4.47 -16.10 13.44
N ARG A 326 3.43 -16.80 13.03
CA ARG A 326 2.03 -16.46 13.35
C ARG A 326 1.81 -16.24 14.84
N GLY A 327 2.37 -17.09 15.67
CA GLY A 327 2.22 -16.98 17.13
C GLY A 327 2.96 -15.82 17.77
N ALA A 328 3.82 -15.11 17.04
CA ALA A 328 4.71 -14.10 17.60
C ALA A 328 4.73 -12.77 16.80
N VAL A 329 4.22 -12.75 15.58
CA VAL A 329 4.39 -11.61 14.66
C VAL A 329 3.78 -10.33 15.23
N ALA A 330 2.60 -10.39 15.82
CA ALA A 330 1.98 -9.24 16.45
C ALA A 330 2.83 -8.65 17.59
N SER A 331 3.45 -9.50 18.41
CA SER A 331 4.40 -9.03 19.44
C SER A 331 5.67 -8.44 18.83
N VAL A 332 6.16 -9.02 17.73
CA VAL A 332 7.36 -8.52 17.03
C VAL A 332 7.09 -7.15 16.43
N ILE A 333 5.93 -6.97 15.78
CA ILE A 333 5.52 -5.68 15.22
C ILE A 333 5.38 -4.66 16.35
N GLY A 334 4.66 -4.98 17.42
CA GLY A 334 4.50 -4.11 18.57
C GLY A 334 5.81 -3.73 19.27
N ASP A 335 6.79 -4.66 19.33
CA ASP A 335 8.13 -4.40 19.89
C ASP A 335 9.01 -3.51 18.97
N LEU A 336 8.68 -3.45 17.69
CA LEU A 336 9.39 -2.66 16.67
C LEU A 336 8.72 -1.31 16.40
N THR A 337 7.45 -1.15 16.73
CA THR A 337 6.72 0.11 16.62
C THR A 337 7.02 0.96 17.86
N CYS A 338 7.20 2.27 17.65
CA CYS A 338 7.45 3.17 18.76
C CYS A 338 6.22 3.25 19.65
N SER A 339 6.41 3.02 20.94
CA SER A 339 5.41 3.31 21.94
C SER A 339 5.57 4.75 22.41
N GLY A 340 4.49 5.38 22.86
CA GLY A 340 4.54 6.73 23.39
C GLY A 340 3.30 7.06 24.20
N SER A 341 3.18 8.32 24.59
CA SER A 341 1.98 8.81 25.25
C SER A 341 0.78 8.94 24.32
N GLY A 342 1.02 8.97 22.99
CA GLY A 342 -0.01 9.27 21.98
C GLY A 342 -0.61 10.66 22.14
N ALA A 343 0.09 11.57 22.82
CA ALA A 343 -0.38 12.94 22.96
C ALA A 343 -0.10 13.69 21.66
N VAL A 344 -1.08 14.41 21.18
CA VAL A 344 -0.95 15.27 20.00
C VAL A 344 0.18 16.26 20.21
N CYS A 345 1.03 16.40 19.22
CA CYS A 345 2.19 17.28 19.26
C CYS A 345 2.43 17.88 17.89
N SER A 346 3.18 18.94 17.89
CA SER A 346 3.71 19.55 16.68
C SER A 346 5.21 19.74 16.79
N LEU A 347 5.73 19.82 18.03
CA LEU A 347 7.17 19.90 18.32
C LEU A 347 7.61 18.80 19.26
N ASP A 348 8.89 18.45 19.20
CA ASP A 348 9.52 17.59 20.22
C ASP A 348 9.37 18.15 21.65
N SER A 349 9.26 19.48 21.78
CA SER A 349 9.06 20.16 23.06
C SER A 349 7.69 19.93 23.69
N ASP A 350 6.69 19.54 22.91
CA ASP A 350 5.33 19.24 23.38
C ASP A 350 5.27 17.87 24.04
N CYS A 351 6.25 17.03 23.74
CA CYS A 351 6.33 15.68 24.26
C CYS A 351 7.07 15.60 25.59
N ALA A 352 6.53 14.82 26.52
CA ALA A 352 7.09 14.64 27.85
C ALA A 352 8.15 13.53 27.90
N GLY A 353 9.13 13.64 28.80
CA GLY A 353 9.99 12.52 29.19
C GLY A 353 11.04 12.06 28.18
N GLY A 354 11.29 12.81 27.11
CA GLY A 354 12.24 12.46 26.06
C GLY A 354 11.61 11.77 24.84
N GLU A 355 10.30 11.75 24.79
CA GLU A 355 9.53 11.45 23.57
C GLU A 355 9.77 12.54 22.51
N VAL A 356 9.48 12.23 21.27
CA VAL A 356 9.60 13.13 20.11
C VAL A 356 8.31 13.13 19.33
N CYS A 357 8.02 14.22 18.66
CA CYS A 357 6.87 14.31 17.77
C CYS A 357 7.14 13.51 16.48
N SER A 358 6.20 12.66 16.08
CA SER A 358 6.25 11.88 14.84
C SER A 358 5.84 12.72 13.63
N LEU A 359 5.90 12.18 12.42
CA LEU A 359 5.27 12.78 11.23
C LEU A 359 3.74 12.64 11.23
N ASP A 360 3.21 11.86 12.13
CA ASP A 360 1.79 11.63 12.35
C ASP A 360 1.32 12.39 13.61
N ASP A 361 2.06 13.46 13.98
CA ASP A 361 1.85 14.42 15.07
C ASP A 361 1.58 13.84 16.47
N GLU A 362 2.06 12.61 16.70
CA GLU A 362 1.99 11.92 18.00
C GLU A 362 3.30 11.93 18.76
N CYS A 363 3.23 12.05 20.08
CA CYS A 363 4.37 11.88 20.97
C CYS A 363 4.75 10.43 21.13
N ILE A 364 5.87 10.03 20.54
CA ILE A 364 6.41 8.68 20.53
C ILE A 364 7.79 8.60 21.17
N GLU A 365 8.21 7.40 21.57
CA GLU A 365 9.61 7.15 21.93
C GLU A 365 10.55 7.61 20.82
N ASN A 366 11.65 8.26 21.18
CA ASN A 366 12.64 8.72 20.21
C ASN A 366 13.19 7.55 19.36
N PRO A 367 12.84 7.43 18.07
CA PRO A 367 13.29 6.33 17.22
C PRO A 367 14.81 6.24 17.10
N ALA A 368 15.52 7.36 17.25
CA ALA A 368 16.98 7.40 17.20
C ALA A 368 17.63 6.70 18.41
N GLU A 369 16.96 6.66 19.54
CA GLU A 369 17.44 6.02 20.78
C GLU A 369 16.91 4.60 20.95
N SER A 370 15.61 4.40 20.74
CA SER A 370 14.90 3.13 20.93
C SER A 370 15.02 2.18 19.76
N ARG A 371 15.37 2.67 18.56
CA ARG A 371 15.40 1.93 17.29
C ARG A 371 14.05 1.34 16.88
N CYS A 372 12.98 1.97 17.30
CA CYS A 372 11.64 1.67 16.86
C CYS A 372 11.31 2.41 15.55
N VAL A 373 10.17 2.14 14.97
CA VAL A 373 9.59 2.79 13.79
C VAL A 373 8.33 3.52 14.23
N ALA A 374 8.13 4.73 13.81
CA ALA A 374 6.93 5.49 14.17
C ALA A 374 5.67 4.83 13.60
N SER A 375 5.66 4.51 12.32
CA SER A 375 4.55 3.82 11.66
C SER A 375 5.05 2.59 10.91
N LEU A 376 4.71 1.39 11.39
CA LEU A 376 5.11 0.10 10.83
C LEU A 376 3.89 -0.67 10.33
N TRP A 377 3.66 -0.65 9.03
CA TRP A 377 2.59 -1.39 8.39
C TRP A 377 3.09 -2.71 7.83
N THR A 378 2.23 -3.71 7.80
CA THR A 378 2.63 -5.05 7.37
C THR A 378 1.57 -5.70 6.49
N GLY A 379 2.03 -6.55 5.56
CA GLY A 379 1.18 -7.36 4.71
C GLY A 379 1.76 -8.76 4.52
N VAL A 380 0.99 -9.67 3.94
CA VAL A 380 1.33 -11.07 3.81
C VAL A 380 1.03 -11.59 2.42
N GLY A 381 1.97 -12.31 1.85
CA GLY A 381 1.77 -13.08 0.63
C GLY A 381 2.40 -14.45 0.71
N ALA A 382 1.95 -15.33 -0.15
CA ALA A 382 2.54 -16.63 -0.34
C ALA A 382 2.91 -16.86 -1.80
N TYR A 383 3.82 -17.76 -2.07
CA TYR A 383 4.12 -18.17 -3.42
C TYR A 383 4.42 -19.67 -3.49
N GLY A 384 4.08 -20.24 -4.59
CA GLY A 384 4.46 -21.53 -5.10
C GLY A 384 4.60 -21.35 -6.60
N TYR A 385 3.71 -21.94 -7.37
CA TYR A 385 3.60 -21.70 -8.82
C TYR A 385 3.15 -20.26 -9.14
N ARG A 386 2.36 -19.63 -8.27
CA ARG A 386 1.84 -18.26 -8.39
C ARG A 386 2.17 -17.44 -7.15
N LEU A 387 2.11 -16.13 -7.29
CA LEU A 387 2.07 -15.19 -6.17
C LEU A 387 0.61 -15.03 -5.73
N GLU A 388 0.37 -15.19 -4.46
CA GLU A 388 -0.90 -14.96 -3.78
C GLU A 388 -0.71 -13.78 -2.82
N ASN A 389 -1.42 -12.68 -3.04
CA ASN A 389 -1.47 -11.59 -2.07
C ASN A 389 -2.59 -11.90 -1.08
N ARG A 390 -2.27 -12.27 0.13
CA ARG A 390 -3.21 -12.69 1.17
C ARG A 390 -3.66 -11.55 2.05
N LEU A 391 -2.84 -10.55 2.19
CA LEU A 391 -3.12 -9.35 2.94
C LEU A 391 -2.26 -8.22 2.36
N SER A 392 -2.89 -7.18 1.89
CA SER A 392 -2.21 -5.96 1.48
C SER A 392 -1.57 -5.26 2.69
N ILE A 393 -0.71 -4.29 2.45
CA ILE A 393 -0.04 -3.54 3.52
C ILE A 393 -1.11 -2.77 4.31
N GLN A 394 -1.07 -2.94 5.63
CA GLN A 394 -2.03 -2.35 6.57
C GLN A 394 -1.43 -2.31 8.00
N PRO A 395 -1.97 -1.51 8.93
CA PRO A 395 -1.37 -1.29 10.24
C PRO A 395 -1.60 -2.41 11.26
N ASP A 396 -2.67 -3.20 11.16
CA ASP A 396 -3.09 -4.15 12.18
C ASP A 396 -2.19 -5.41 12.26
N PRO A 397 -1.43 -5.60 13.34
CA PRO A 397 -0.57 -6.77 13.50
C PRO A 397 -1.34 -8.09 13.69
N ASP A 398 -2.57 -8.06 14.14
CA ASP A 398 -3.40 -9.26 14.35
C ASP A 398 -3.95 -9.77 13.02
N ARG A 399 -4.32 -8.89 12.10
CA ARG A 399 -4.63 -9.26 10.70
C ARG A 399 -3.40 -9.92 10.04
N THR A 400 -2.22 -9.34 10.21
CA THR A 400 -0.97 -9.94 9.70
C THR A 400 -0.76 -11.35 10.26
N ALA A 401 -0.99 -11.55 11.56
CA ALA A 401 -0.93 -12.88 12.16
C ALA A 401 -1.99 -13.83 11.58
N GLY A 402 -3.20 -13.34 11.33
CA GLY A 402 -4.30 -14.09 10.73
C GLY A 402 -4.01 -14.57 9.30
N ALA A 403 -3.37 -13.72 8.51
CA ALA A 403 -3.03 -14.01 7.11
C ALA A 403 -1.84 -14.98 6.93
N LEU A 404 -1.06 -15.24 7.97
CA LEU A 404 0.00 -16.26 7.98
C LEU A 404 -0.62 -17.67 8.09
N VAL A 405 -1.28 -18.12 7.03
CA VAL A 405 -1.94 -19.43 6.94
C VAL A 405 -1.20 -20.35 5.99
N PHE A 406 -1.40 -21.64 6.15
CA PHE A 406 -0.81 -22.65 5.26
C PHE A 406 -1.51 -22.60 3.90
N GLY A 407 -0.74 -22.69 2.83
CA GLY A 407 -1.26 -22.81 1.48
C GLY A 407 -1.47 -24.26 1.06
N PRO A 408 -2.21 -24.54 0.00
CA PRO A 408 -2.18 -25.83 -0.65
C PRO A 408 -0.77 -26.06 -1.21
N GLY A 409 0.00 -26.93 -0.55
CA GLY A 409 1.40 -27.19 -0.87
C GLY A 409 1.62 -27.48 -2.36
N GLY A 410 2.51 -26.73 -2.98
CA GLY A 410 3.00 -26.92 -4.34
C GLY A 410 4.39 -27.54 -4.33
N SER A 411 4.83 -28.10 -5.46
CA SER A 411 6.16 -28.64 -5.65
C SER A 411 6.98 -27.80 -6.63
N GLN A 412 6.58 -26.59 -6.89
CA GLN A 412 7.26 -25.63 -7.77
C GLN A 412 7.25 -24.26 -7.12
N GLU A 413 8.42 -23.73 -6.83
CA GLU A 413 8.61 -22.46 -6.14
C GLU A 413 9.19 -21.41 -7.10
N HIS A 414 8.34 -20.49 -7.58
CA HIS A 414 8.70 -19.41 -8.48
C HIS A 414 9.12 -18.16 -7.69
N LEU A 415 10.16 -18.26 -6.89
CA LEU A 415 10.65 -17.16 -6.05
C LEU A 415 10.89 -15.86 -6.84
N ASN A 416 11.64 -15.94 -7.93
CA ASN A 416 11.99 -14.75 -8.72
C ASN A 416 10.75 -14.10 -9.36
N GLY A 417 9.80 -14.91 -9.83
CA GLY A 417 8.52 -14.44 -10.37
C GLY A 417 7.67 -13.75 -9.32
N ALA A 418 7.57 -14.35 -8.14
CA ALA A 418 6.82 -13.79 -7.02
C ALA A 418 7.42 -12.46 -6.54
N VAL A 419 8.74 -12.40 -6.36
CA VAL A 419 9.45 -11.16 -5.98
C VAL A 419 9.27 -10.07 -7.04
N TRP A 420 9.33 -10.43 -8.33
CA TRP A 420 9.06 -9.48 -9.41
C TRP A 420 7.62 -9.00 -9.36
N GLY A 421 6.64 -9.90 -9.17
CA GLY A 421 5.23 -9.57 -9.05
C GLY A 421 4.93 -8.62 -7.90
N VAL A 422 5.54 -8.84 -6.73
CA VAL A 422 5.43 -7.91 -5.59
C VAL A 422 5.94 -6.51 -5.95
N ALA A 423 7.06 -6.40 -6.66
CA ALA A 423 7.69 -5.11 -6.94
C ALA A 423 7.09 -4.38 -8.17
N ASP A 424 6.68 -5.11 -9.19
CA ASP A 424 6.18 -4.57 -10.46
C ASP A 424 5.09 -5.48 -11.05
N PRO A 425 3.86 -5.38 -10.54
CA PRO A 425 2.75 -6.22 -10.99
C PRO A 425 2.35 -6.01 -12.46
N LEU A 426 2.70 -4.86 -13.06
CA LEU A 426 2.39 -4.57 -14.46
C LEU A 426 3.46 -5.10 -15.43
N GLY A 427 4.69 -5.27 -14.96
CA GLY A 427 5.83 -5.76 -15.75
C GLY A 427 6.07 -7.26 -15.60
N ALA A 428 5.57 -7.88 -14.54
CA ALA A 428 5.68 -9.30 -14.31
C ALA A 428 4.84 -10.12 -15.32
N PRO A 429 5.21 -11.37 -15.62
CA PRO A 429 4.41 -12.23 -16.48
C PRO A 429 2.98 -12.38 -15.94
N ALA A 430 1.97 -12.11 -16.76
CA ALA A 430 0.57 -12.03 -16.35
C ALA A 430 -0.04 -13.36 -15.81
N GLU A 431 0.64 -14.46 -16.02
CA GLU A 431 0.21 -15.80 -15.58
C GLU A 431 0.52 -16.08 -14.09
N GLU A 432 1.17 -15.15 -13.38
CA GLU A 432 1.70 -15.35 -12.03
C GLU A 432 1.14 -14.39 -10.98
N LEU A 433 0.17 -13.56 -11.33
CA LEU A 433 -0.27 -12.46 -10.47
C LEU A 433 -1.68 -12.66 -9.93
N GLY A 434 -1.78 -12.85 -8.62
CA GLY A 434 -3.00 -12.65 -7.85
C GLY A 434 -3.11 -11.23 -7.28
N CYS A 435 -2.82 -10.18 -8.08
CA CYS A 435 -2.81 -8.80 -7.60
C CYS A 435 -3.52 -7.85 -8.54
N ALA A 436 -4.32 -6.96 -8.00
CA ALA A 436 -4.84 -5.80 -8.71
C ALA A 436 -3.73 -4.77 -9.02
N ALA A 437 -3.97 -3.87 -9.96
CA ALA A 437 -3.09 -2.74 -10.17
C ALA A 437 -3.13 -1.82 -8.94
N PRO A 438 -1.97 -1.32 -8.45
CA PRO A 438 -1.96 -0.44 -7.29
C PRO A 438 -2.72 0.86 -7.57
N ARG A 439 -3.42 1.36 -6.57
CA ARG A 439 -4.08 2.68 -6.59
C ARG A 439 -3.05 3.82 -6.66
N ALA A 440 -3.52 5.04 -6.93
CA ALA A 440 -2.68 6.24 -6.81
C ALA A 440 -2.17 6.37 -5.35
N GLY A 441 -0.92 6.74 -5.18
CA GLY A 441 -0.26 6.80 -3.86
C GLY A 441 0.35 5.49 -3.36
N PHE A 442 -0.02 4.34 -3.95
CA PHE A 442 0.49 3.03 -3.57
C PHE A 442 1.36 2.40 -4.66
N LEU A 443 2.25 1.50 -4.28
CA LEU A 443 3.23 0.86 -5.15
C LEU A 443 3.29 -0.65 -4.96
N GLY A 444 3.48 -1.37 -6.06
CA GLY A 444 3.62 -2.83 -6.02
C GLY A 444 2.30 -3.56 -5.81
N CYS A 445 2.37 -4.88 -5.78
CA CYS A 445 1.23 -5.76 -5.56
C CYS A 445 0.58 -5.59 -4.17
N PRO A 446 1.36 -5.48 -3.08
CA PRO A 446 0.79 -5.41 -1.75
C PRO A 446 0.38 -3.98 -1.34
N ALA A 447 0.29 -3.05 -2.28
CA ALA A 447 -0.05 -1.66 -2.00
C ALA A 447 0.88 -1.01 -0.95
N PHE A 448 2.19 -1.01 -1.19
CA PHE A 448 3.13 -0.26 -0.36
C PHE A 448 2.84 1.23 -0.42
N ARG A 449 2.84 1.91 0.71
CA ARG A 449 2.77 3.38 0.76
C ARG A 449 3.92 4.00 -0.04
N ALA A 450 3.62 5.05 -0.80
CA ALA A 450 4.63 5.69 -1.65
C ALA A 450 5.74 6.37 -0.82
N ASP A 451 5.38 6.86 0.34
CA ASP A 451 6.22 7.58 1.31
C ASP A 451 6.90 6.69 2.37
N ALA A 452 6.58 5.38 2.42
CA ALA A 452 7.22 4.46 3.34
C ALA A 452 8.50 3.82 2.80
N ALA A 453 9.41 3.47 3.70
CA ALA A 453 10.55 2.61 3.39
C ALA A 453 10.08 1.16 3.23
N ARG A 454 10.15 0.62 2.03
CA ARG A 454 9.57 -0.67 1.65
C ARG A 454 10.53 -1.82 1.89
N VAL A 455 10.03 -2.86 2.53
CA VAL A 455 10.81 -4.05 2.89
C VAL A 455 10.05 -5.31 2.46
N LEU A 456 10.71 -6.14 1.68
CA LEU A 456 10.21 -7.47 1.35
C LEU A 456 10.98 -8.51 2.16
N VAL A 457 10.31 -9.19 3.07
CA VAL A 457 10.86 -10.30 3.87
C VAL A 457 10.41 -11.61 3.24
N THR A 458 11.34 -12.39 2.70
CA THR A 458 11.02 -13.67 2.06
C THR A 458 11.54 -14.82 2.91
N LEU A 459 10.67 -15.78 3.24
CA LEU A 459 10.99 -17.02 3.94
C LEU A 459 10.86 -18.20 2.99
N THR A 460 11.94 -18.99 2.85
CA THR A 460 11.98 -20.22 2.03
C THR A 460 13.03 -21.20 2.53
N ASP A 461 12.87 -22.47 2.16
CA ASP A 461 13.84 -23.56 2.32
C ASP A 461 14.18 -24.25 0.99
N GLU A 462 13.63 -23.74 -0.14
CA GLU A 462 13.78 -24.27 -1.50
C GLU A 462 14.48 -23.27 -2.43
N ASP A 463 14.98 -23.78 -3.58
CA ASP A 463 15.55 -22.97 -4.66
C ASP A 463 14.47 -22.43 -5.61
N ASN A 464 14.86 -21.51 -6.51
CA ASN A 464 13.93 -20.97 -7.49
C ASN A 464 13.78 -21.92 -8.67
N ASP A 465 12.62 -22.52 -8.82
CA ASP A 465 12.23 -23.38 -9.94
C ASP A 465 11.63 -22.61 -11.14
N GLY A 466 11.35 -21.31 -10.95
CA GLY A 466 10.70 -20.47 -11.95
C GLY A 466 11.57 -20.11 -13.15
N PRO A 467 10.96 -19.73 -14.27
CA PRO A 467 11.66 -19.32 -15.47
C PRO A 467 12.29 -17.91 -15.37
N GLU A 468 11.89 -17.11 -14.40
CA GLU A 468 12.33 -15.74 -14.20
C GLU A 468 13.76 -15.71 -13.66
N THR A 469 14.53 -14.72 -14.13
CA THR A 469 15.92 -14.61 -13.70
C THR A 469 16.02 -13.77 -12.41
N THR A 470 17.02 -14.10 -11.58
CA THR A 470 17.38 -13.29 -10.40
C THR A 470 17.64 -11.83 -10.78
N ALA A 471 18.20 -11.57 -11.96
CA ALA A 471 18.47 -10.22 -12.46
C ALA A 471 17.19 -9.42 -12.74
N ASP A 472 16.14 -10.05 -13.25
CA ASP A 472 14.86 -9.40 -13.51
C ASP A 472 14.17 -9.03 -12.20
N ALA A 473 14.07 -9.97 -11.25
CA ALA A 473 13.52 -9.75 -9.92
C ALA A 473 14.31 -8.68 -9.14
N ALA A 474 15.64 -8.76 -9.14
CA ALA A 474 16.48 -7.76 -8.49
C ALA A 474 16.36 -6.37 -9.12
N ASN A 475 16.18 -6.30 -10.44
CA ASN A 475 15.94 -5.03 -11.13
C ASN A 475 14.57 -4.42 -10.74
N ALA A 476 13.54 -5.24 -10.64
CA ALA A 476 12.21 -4.80 -10.19
C ALA A 476 12.28 -4.21 -8.77
N LEU A 477 12.90 -4.93 -7.83
CA LEU A 477 13.13 -4.44 -6.46
C LEU A 477 13.86 -3.09 -6.43
N ARG A 478 14.93 -2.92 -7.25
CA ARG A 478 15.69 -1.67 -7.31
C ARG A 478 14.86 -0.50 -7.85
N VAL A 479 14.06 -0.76 -8.88
CA VAL A 479 13.21 0.27 -9.50
C VAL A 479 12.11 0.70 -8.53
N ALA A 480 11.53 -0.26 -7.82
CA ALA A 480 10.49 -0.01 -6.82
C ALA A 480 11.03 0.52 -5.47
N GLY A 481 12.36 0.59 -5.28
CA GLY A 481 12.97 1.03 -4.02
C GLY A 481 12.74 0.06 -2.86
N ILE A 482 12.52 -1.23 -3.13
CA ILE A 482 12.23 -2.24 -2.11
C ILE A 482 13.54 -2.88 -1.62
N THR A 483 13.75 -2.87 -0.30
CA THR A 483 14.84 -3.62 0.34
C THR A 483 14.44 -5.07 0.52
N PHE A 484 15.23 -6.00 -0.02
CA PHE A 484 15.01 -7.42 0.10
C PHE A 484 15.71 -8.00 1.33
N LEU A 485 15.00 -8.78 2.14
CA LEU A 485 15.50 -9.54 3.28
C LEU A 485 15.19 -11.02 3.10
N GLY A 486 16.21 -11.84 2.90
CA GLY A 486 16.05 -13.29 2.75
C GLY A 486 16.13 -14.02 4.10
N LEU A 487 15.16 -14.88 4.38
CA LEU A 487 15.15 -15.80 5.51
C LEU A 487 15.25 -17.23 4.97
N TRP A 488 16.32 -17.94 5.35
CA TRP A 488 16.60 -19.29 4.91
C TRP A 488 16.34 -20.30 6.02
N SER A 489 15.47 -21.27 5.78
CA SER A 489 15.00 -22.22 6.81
C SER A 489 15.57 -23.64 6.70
N ASP A 490 16.68 -23.85 5.99
CA ASP A 490 17.39 -25.13 5.92
C ASP A 490 18.85 -24.95 6.37
N PHE A 491 19.71 -25.94 6.08
CA PHE A 491 21.12 -25.87 6.48
C PHE A 491 21.83 -24.63 5.89
N PRO A 492 22.57 -23.85 6.69
CA PRO A 492 23.26 -22.63 6.23
C PRO A 492 24.27 -22.85 5.10
N THR A 493 24.65 -24.11 4.84
CA THR A 493 25.59 -24.50 3.79
C THR A 493 24.92 -25.06 2.55
N SER A 494 23.59 -25.00 2.48
CA SER A 494 22.81 -25.45 1.33
C SER A 494 23.13 -24.61 0.10
N PRO A 495 23.39 -25.21 -1.08
CA PRO A 495 23.63 -24.46 -2.32
C PRO A 495 22.43 -23.62 -2.74
N GLU A 496 21.23 -24.03 -2.42
CA GLU A 496 19.96 -23.42 -2.78
C GLU A 496 19.81 -22.03 -2.12
N ARG A 497 20.40 -21.83 -0.95
CA ARG A 497 20.49 -20.52 -0.27
C ARG A 497 21.15 -19.42 -1.13
N GLU A 498 21.96 -19.82 -2.12
CA GLU A 498 22.66 -18.87 -2.99
C GLU A 498 21.70 -18.04 -3.86
N ASP A 499 20.47 -18.48 -4.12
CA ASP A 499 19.46 -17.71 -4.86
C ASP A 499 19.04 -16.48 -4.04
N LEU A 500 18.75 -16.63 -2.76
CA LEU A 500 18.48 -15.49 -1.85
C LEU A 500 19.69 -14.55 -1.75
N VAL A 501 20.90 -15.12 -1.66
CA VAL A 501 22.14 -14.34 -1.58
C VAL A 501 22.39 -13.58 -2.88
N ALA A 502 22.14 -14.18 -4.04
CA ALA A 502 22.25 -13.54 -5.33
C ALA A 502 21.23 -12.42 -5.48
N LEU A 503 19.98 -12.68 -5.12
CA LEU A 503 18.90 -11.69 -5.17
C LEU A 503 19.20 -10.47 -4.27
N ALA A 504 19.65 -10.69 -3.03
CA ALA A 504 20.06 -9.63 -2.13
C ALA A 504 21.25 -8.80 -2.67
N ARG A 505 22.24 -9.46 -3.31
CA ARG A 505 23.38 -8.76 -3.89
C ARG A 505 23.01 -7.94 -5.12
N GLU A 506 22.23 -8.52 -6.02
CA GLU A 506 21.86 -7.89 -7.28
C GLU A 506 20.83 -6.77 -7.09
N SER A 507 19.96 -6.88 -6.10
CA SER A 507 19.05 -5.79 -5.70
C SER A 507 19.76 -4.66 -4.95
N GLY A 508 20.96 -4.91 -4.42
CA GLY A 508 21.68 -3.95 -3.58
C GLY A 508 21.26 -3.97 -2.11
N SER A 509 20.52 -5.00 -1.69
CA SER A 509 20.07 -5.20 -0.31
C SER A 509 21.21 -5.74 0.56
N LEU A 510 22.06 -4.83 1.00
CA LEU A 510 23.31 -5.12 1.70
C LEU A 510 23.34 -4.42 3.06
N ASP A 511 23.99 -5.04 4.04
CA ASP A 511 24.27 -4.40 5.31
C ASP A 511 25.35 -3.30 5.20
N ARG A 512 25.63 -2.61 6.30
CA ARG A 512 26.67 -1.57 6.38
C ARG A 512 28.09 -2.05 6.05
N HIS A 513 28.32 -3.36 6.04
CA HIS A 513 29.61 -3.99 5.71
C HIS A 513 29.65 -4.53 4.29
N GLY A 514 28.54 -4.44 3.56
CA GLY A 514 28.37 -4.94 2.19
C GLY A 514 28.05 -6.44 2.12
N ALA A 515 27.62 -7.04 3.21
CA ALA A 515 27.13 -8.41 3.21
C ALA A 515 25.63 -8.44 2.79
N PRO A 516 25.20 -9.48 2.05
CA PRO A 516 23.80 -9.62 1.67
C PRO A 516 22.90 -9.81 2.88
N LEU A 517 21.74 -9.19 2.88
CA LEU A 517 20.74 -9.28 3.95
C LEU A 517 20.00 -10.63 3.86
N VAL A 518 20.70 -11.71 4.20
CA VAL A 518 20.16 -13.07 4.25
C VAL A 518 20.49 -13.69 5.60
N PHE A 519 19.46 -14.16 6.31
CA PHE A 519 19.54 -14.65 7.67
C PHE A 519 19.08 -16.10 7.74
N ASP A 520 19.68 -16.86 8.67
CA ASP A 520 19.26 -18.24 8.93
C ASP A 520 18.05 -18.22 9.89
N ALA A 521 16.99 -18.96 9.55
CA ALA A 521 15.67 -18.88 10.16
C ALA A 521 15.00 -20.25 10.26
N ASP A 522 15.65 -21.22 10.94
CA ASP A 522 14.98 -22.47 11.29
C ASP A 522 13.82 -22.22 12.27
N ARG A 523 12.96 -23.21 12.46
CA ARG A 523 11.77 -23.11 13.33
C ARG A 523 12.02 -22.41 14.68
N ALA A 524 13.18 -22.60 15.27
CA ALA A 524 13.53 -21.99 16.55
C ALA A 524 14.05 -20.57 16.42
N GLY A 525 14.50 -20.20 15.21
CA GLY A 525 15.18 -18.96 14.90
C GLY A 525 14.39 -17.99 14.01
N VAL A 526 13.22 -18.39 13.45
CA VAL A 526 12.46 -17.54 12.51
C VAL A 526 12.07 -16.19 13.13
N VAL A 527 11.51 -16.17 14.32
CA VAL A 527 11.10 -14.95 15.01
C VAL A 527 12.30 -14.02 15.30
N PRO A 528 13.38 -14.48 15.94
CA PRO A 528 14.60 -13.67 16.09
C PRO A 528 15.24 -13.25 14.76
N ALA A 529 15.09 -14.04 13.69
CA ALA A 529 15.62 -13.68 12.38
C ALA A 529 14.82 -12.54 11.74
N VAL A 530 13.49 -12.61 11.80
CA VAL A 530 12.59 -11.53 11.35
C VAL A 530 12.88 -10.23 12.10
N THR A 531 12.88 -10.28 13.43
CA THR A 531 13.18 -9.11 14.28
C THR A 531 14.51 -8.49 13.89
N ARG A 532 15.58 -9.31 13.83
CA ARG A 532 16.92 -8.82 13.45
C ARG A 532 16.95 -8.25 12.03
N ALA A 533 16.24 -8.86 11.08
CA ALA A 533 16.21 -8.41 9.71
C ALA A 533 15.59 -7.00 9.61
N ILE A 534 14.49 -6.76 10.30
CA ILE A 534 13.82 -5.45 10.34
C ILE A 534 14.69 -4.44 11.11
N GLU A 535 15.20 -4.78 12.28
CA GLU A 535 16.12 -3.92 13.06
C GLU A 535 17.37 -3.51 12.26
N GLU A 536 17.97 -4.43 11.49
CA GLU A 536 19.12 -4.13 10.65
C GLU A 536 18.74 -3.12 9.55
N ARG A 537 17.53 -3.22 8.97
CA ARG A 537 17.06 -2.25 7.98
C ARG A 537 16.81 -0.88 8.62
N VAL A 538 16.15 -0.85 9.76
CA VAL A 538 15.77 0.39 10.45
C VAL A 538 16.99 1.12 11.02
N GLY A 539 17.94 0.42 11.63
CA GLY A 539 19.05 1.04 12.36
C GLY A 539 20.45 0.83 11.80
N GLY A 540 20.64 -0.15 10.91
CA GLY A 540 21.97 -0.59 10.46
C GLY A 540 22.29 -0.33 9.00
N VAL A 541 21.28 -0.16 8.14
CA VAL A 541 21.47 0.07 6.71
C VAL A 541 21.58 1.56 6.46
N SER A 542 22.72 2.01 5.90
CA SER A 542 22.86 3.41 5.48
C SER A 542 22.07 3.67 4.20
N PHE A 543 21.43 4.81 4.12
CA PHE A 543 20.68 5.29 2.96
C PHE A 543 21.24 6.62 2.44
N ARG A 544 20.87 6.95 1.22
CA ARG A 544 21.16 8.25 0.64
C ARG A 544 20.09 9.23 1.09
N VAL A 545 20.49 10.40 1.57
CA VAL A 545 19.55 11.48 1.90
C VAL A 545 19.68 12.59 0.88
N THR A 546 18.56 12.99 0.32
CA THR A 546 18.42 14.12 -0.62
C THR A 546 17.45 15.14 -0.05
N VAL A 547 17.54 16.37 -0.51
CA VAL A 547 16.59 17.43 -0.22
C VAL A 547 15.90 17.85 -1.51
N GLU A 548 14.63 18.18 -1.42
CA GLU A 548 13.85 18.74 -2.52
C GLU A 548 13.01 19.89 -1.98
N ALA A 549 12.89 20.95 -2.77
CA ALA A 549 11.99 22.06 -2.48
C ALA A 549 10.84 22.01 -3.47
N SER A 550 9.64 22.09 -2.99
CA SER A 550 8.41 22.16 -3.78
C SER A 550 7.66 23.45 -3.49
N ASP A 551 6.99 23.96 -4.48
CA ASP A 551 6.04 25.06 -4.36
C ASP A 551 4.72 24.48 -3.84
N GLN A 552 4.09 25.14 -2.90
CA GLN A 552 2.82 24.72 -2.37
C GLN A 552 1.69 25.50 -3.07
N PRO A 553 0.58 24.84 -3.42
CA PRO A 553 -0.56 25.52 -4.05
C PRO A 553 -1.33 26.39 -3.05
N GLY A 554 -2.13 27.31 -3.55
CA GLY A 554 -3.04 28.12 -2.74
C GLY A 554 -2.58 29.54 -2.47
N ASP A 555 -1.32 29.86 -2.70
CA ASP A 555 -0.71 31.17 -2.45
C ASP A 555 -0.69 32.13 -3.66
N ALA A 556 0.10 33.20 -3.57
CA ALA A 556 0.17 34.24 -4.59
C ALA A 556 0.96 33.85 -5.87
N GLY A 557 1.57 32.65 -5.94
CA GLY A 557 2.31 32.17 -7.11
C GLY A 557 3.48 31.24 -6.76
N ASP A 558 4.51 31.15 -7.56
CA ASP A 558 5.64 30.22 -7.42
C ASP A 558 6.65 30.69 -6.36
N ALA A 559 6.61 30.09 -5.17
CA ALA A 559 7.53 30.34 -4.07
C ALA A 559 9.00 30.03 -4.43
N LEU A 560 9.22 29.04 -5.32
CA LEU A 560 10.57 28.67 -5.75
C LEU A 560 11.27 29.79 -6.53
N ALA A 561 10.52 30.80 -7.00
CA ALA A 561 11.10 32.01 -7.60
C ALA A 561 11.97 32.80 -6.61
N PHE A 562 11.73 32.66 -5.31
CA PHE A 562 12.48 33.31 -4.24
C PHE A 562 13.57 32.43 -3.63
N LEU A 563 13.66 31.17 -3.98
CA LEU A 563 14.67 30.24 -3.53
C LEU A 563 15.88 30.30 -4.48
N ASP A 564 17.08 30.57 -3.96
CA ASP A 564 18.32 30.50 -4.75
C ASP A 564 18.84 29.05 -4.78
N HIS A 565 19.05 28.46 -3.62
CA HIS A 565 19.44 27.07 -3.47
C HIS A 565 19.24 26.60 -2.03
N VAL A 566 19.27 25.27 -1.85
CA VAL A 566 19.35 24.60 -0.56
C VAL A 566 20.68 23.85 -0.48
N GLU A 567 21.52 24.17 0.49
CA GLU A 567 22.85 23.56 0.61
C GLU A 567 23.05 22.85 1.94
N VAL A 568 23.77 21.72 1.90
CA VAL A 568 24.13 20.95 3.10
C VAL A 568 24.94 21.79 4.07
N ASN A 569 24.47 21.90 5.32
CA ASN A 569 25.23 22.51 6.42
C ASN A 569 25.79 21.43 7.35
N THR A 570 27.11 21.36 7.47
CA THR A 570 27.82 20.43 8.36
C THR A 570 28.54 21.13 9.51
N ALA A 571 28.26 22.40 9.73
CA ALA A 571 28.98 23.25 10.69
C ALA A 571 28.06 24.00 11.66
N GLY A 572 26.72 23.91 11.48
CA GLY A 572 25.74 24.50 12.38
C GLY A 572 25.66 23.80 13.73
N ASP A 573 25.11 24.49 14.72
CA ASP A 573 24.82 23.87 16.03
C ASP A 573 23.79 22.74 15.85
N GLY A 574 24.04 21.60 16.42
CA GLY A 574 23.22 20.40 16.27
C GLY A 574 23.45 19.60 14.98
N CYS A 575 24.18 20.12 14.02
CA CYS A 575 24.41 19.49 12.72
C CYS A 575 25.54 18.46 12.74
N SER A 576 25.36 17.31 12.10
CA SER A 576 26.38 16.27 12.04
C SER A 576 27.40 16.53 10.93
N LEU A 577 28.68 16.32 11.24
CA LEU A 577 29.76 16.35 10.27
C LEU A 577 29.78 15.06 9.44
N VAL A 578 28.83 14.88 8.53
CA VAL A 578 28.77 13.74 7.60
C VAL A 578 29.51 14.06 6.31
N ARG A 579 30.33 13.13 5.84
CA ARG A 579 31.04 13.24 4.56
C ARG A 579 31.14 11.85 3.89
N PRO A 580 31.18 11.78 2.53
CA PRO A 580 31.15 12.90 1.61
C PRO A 580 29.74 13.53 1.50
N VAL A 581 29.69 14.76 1.00
CA VAL A 581 28.47 15.40 0.49
C VAL A 581 28.46 15.35 -1.03
N GLN A 582 27.30 15.49 -1.65
CA GLN A 582 27.12 15.40 -3.09
C GLN A 582 26.25 16.59 -3.56
N ASP A 583 26.59 17.12 -4.71
CA ASP A 583 25.79 18.07 -5.47
C ASP A 583 25.04 17.24 -6.53
N THR A 584 23.71 17.21 -6.47
CA THR A 584 22.88 16.29 -7.28
C THR A 584 22.30 16.96 -8.51
N ASP A 585 22.14 18.27 -8.50
CA ASP A 585 21.59 19.06 -9.59
C ASP A 585 22.65 19.84 -10.39
N ALA A 586 23.90 19.80 -9.92
CA ALA A 586 25.06 20.45 -10.52
C ALA A 586 24.99 22.00 -10.52
N ASP A 587 24.37 22.58 -9.52
CA ASP A 587 24.27 24.01 -9.31
C ASP A 587 25.53 24.59 -8.62
N GLY A 588 26.38 23.76 -8.05
CA GLY A 588 27.60 24.09 -7.34
C GLY A 588 27.46 24.06 -5.82
N HIS A 589 26.27 23.80 -5.30
CA HIS A 589 25.94 23.68 -3.89
C HIS A 589 25.63 22.23 -3.53
N PRO A 590 26.37 21.59 -2.61
CA PRO A 590 26.05 20.23 -2.20
C PRO A 590 24.69 20.18 -1.50
N ASP A 591 23.80 19.32 -1.99
CA ASP A 591 22.42 19.19 -1.54
C ASP A 591 22.10 17.80 -0.94
N ALA A 592 23.03 16.85 -1.00
CA ALA A 592 22.77 15.47 -0.61
C ALA A 592 23.89 14.82 0.20
N PHE A 593 23.49 13.83 1.01
CA PHE A 593 24.38 12.90 1.70
C PHE A 593 24.27 11.52 1.07
N PRO A 594 25.29 10.99 0.41
CA PRO A 594 25.22 9.71 -0.30
C PRO A 594 25.14 8.49 0.64
N ARG A 595 25.49 8.65 1.92
CA ARG A 595 25.46 7.59 2.94
C ARG A 595 25.27 8.18 4.33
N VAL A 596 24.13 7.91 4.93
CA VAL A 596 23.78 8.32 6.30
C VAL A 596 23.25 7.12 7.05
N LEU A 597 23.57 6.99 8.32
CA LEU A 597 22.90 6.04 9.20
C LEU A 597 21.63 6.66 9.78
N PRO A 598 20.57 5.90 9.97
CA PRO A 598 19.38 6.39 10.64
C PRO A 598 19.69 7.05 11.99
N GLY A 599 18.96 8.09 12.33
CA GLY A 599 19.15 8.86 13.56
C GLY A 599 20.29 9.89 13.54
N THR A 600 20.94 10.10 12.40
CA THR A 600 21.97 11.13 12.26
C THR A 600 21.30 12.49 12.08
N PRO A 601 21.51 13.49 12.96
CA PRO A 601 21.01 14.84 12.76
C PRO A 601 21.65 15.48 11.53
N LEU A 602 20.85 15.95 10.60
CA LEU A 602 21.29 16.54 9.34
C LEU A 602 20.76 17.97 9.23
N CYS A 603 21.52 18.84 8.58
CA CYS A 603 21.10 20.22 8.39
C CYS A 603 21.33 20.67 6.95
N TRP A 604 20.46 21.59 6.52
CA TRP A 604 20.59 22.33 5.29
C TRP A 604 20.40 23.82 5.54
N ASP A 605 21.12 24.64 4.81
CA ASP A 605 20.88 26.08 4.74
C ASP A 605 19.94 26.34 3.54
N VAL A 606 18.87 27.04 3.80
CA VAL A 606 17.98 27.62 2.79
C VAL A 606 18.49 29.03 2.50
N VAL A 607 18.77 29.28 1.24
CA VAL A 607 19.29 30.57 0.78
C VAL A 607 18.28 31.23 -0.14
N PRO A 608 17.62 32.31 0.29
CA PRO A 608 16.65 33.00 -0.54
C PRO A 608 17.34 33.85 -1.60
N ARG A 609 16.66 34.06 -2.71
CA ARG A 609 17.05 34.91 -3.83
C ARG A 609 16.48 36.32 -3.65
N GLU A 610 17.21 37.33 -4.12
CA GLU A 610 16.69 38.71 -4.24
C GLU A 610 15.43 38.72 -5.14
N ASN A 611 14.32 39.24 -4.63
CA ASN A 611 13.08 39.35 -5.38
C ASN A 611 13.22 40.39 -6.52
N ARG A 612 13.20 39.89 -7.76
CA ARG A 612 13.21 40.72 -9.00
C ARG A 612 12.01 40.45 -9.90
N SER A 613 11.09 39.58 -9.47
CA SER A 613 9.99 39.08 -10.26
C SER A 613 8.63 39.56 -9.78
N VAL A 614 8.43 39.67 -8.48
CA VAL A 614 7.15 40.01 -7.87
C VAL A 614 7.20 41.42 -7.29
N SER A 615 6.44 42.31 -7.91
CA SER A 615 6.34 43.72 -7.45
C SER A 615 5.34 43.80 -6.28
N PRO A 616 5.62 44.68 -5.29
CA PRO A 616 4.74 44.84 -4.15
C PRO A 616 3.35 45.37 -4.56
N THR A 617 2.31 44.87 -3.91
CA THR A 617 0.92 45.29 -4.05
C THR A 617 0.49 46.20 -2.88
N ASP A 618 -0.80 46.51 -2.78
CA ASP A 618 -1.33 47.30 -1.67
C ASP A 618 -1.48 46.47 -0.37
N ALA A 619 -1.50 45.15 -0.48
CA ALA A 619 -1.40 44.18 0.60
C ALA A 619 -0.08 43.41 0.54
N PRO A 620 0.43 42.82 1.61
CA PRO A 620 1.54 41.88 1.57
C PRO A 620 1.17 40.67 0.70
N GLN A 621 2.17 39.99 0.15
CA GLN A 621 1.98 38.76 -0.65
C GLN A 621 2.85 37.69 -0.02
N LEU A 622 2.23 36.59 0.38
CA LEU A 622 2.91 35.43 0.92
C LEU A 622 3.06 34.36 -0.15
N PHE A 623 4.15 33.60 -0.08
CA PHE A 623 4.48 32.49 -0.96
C PHE A 623 5.01 31.36 -0.11
N HIS A 624 4.49 30.15 -0.31
CA HIS A 624 4.78 28.99 0.50
C HIS A 624 5.56 27.95 -0.31
N ALA A 625 6.65 27.45 0.25
CA ALA A 625 7.42 26.33 -0.27
C ALA A 625 7.64 25.30 0.84
N ARG A 626 7.61 24.03 0.50
CA ARG A 626 7.94 22.94 1.40
C ARG A 626 9.30 22.34 1.03
N ILE A 627 10.17 22.17 2.01
CA ILE A 627 11.47 21.52 1.88
C ILE A 627 11.39 20.15 2.52
N THR A 628 11.42 19.10 1.68
CA THR A 628 11.33 17.70 2.09
C THR A 628 12.71 17.04 2.00
N ILE A 629 13.09 16.31 3.03
CA ILE A 629 14.23 15.40 2.95
C ILE A 629 13.74 13.96 2.74
N SER A 630 14.45 13.23 1.89
CA SER A 630 14.10 11.86 1.57
C SER A 630 15.28 10.92 1.75
N GLY A 631 15.02 9.73 2.29
CA GLY A 631 15.98 8.63 2.42
C GLY A 631 15.69 7.54 1.39
N ASP A 632 16.60 7.35 0.40
CA ASP A 632 16.38 6.42 -0.72
C ASP A 632 15.04 6.64 -1.46
N GLY A 633 14.52 7.89 -1.44
CA GLY A 633 13.28 8.30 -2.10
C GLY A 633 12.03 8.23 -1.21
N SER A 634 12.16 7.85 0.05
CA SER A 634 11.06 7.92 1.03
C SER A 634 11.22 9.17 1.88
N PRO A 635 10.19 9.99 2.09
CA PRO A 635 10.24 11.14 2.97
C PRO A 635 10.67 10.74 4.39
N LEU A 636 11.50 11.55 4.99
CA LEU A 636 11.98 11.37 6.36
C LEU A 636 11.53 12.51 7.26
N ASP A 637 11.42 13.69 6.69
CA ASP A 637 11.07 14.92 7.40
C ASP A 637 10.79 16.04 6.39
N ALA A 638 9.98 17.01 6.75
CA ALA A 638 9.68 18.18 5.92
C ALA A 638 9.68 19.45 6.76
N ARG A 639 9.83 20.60 6.10
CA ARG A 639 9.77 21.93 6.73
C ARG A 639 9.20 22.93 5.75
N ASP A 640 8.36 23.80 6.28
CA ASP A 640 7.74 24.86 5.52
C ASP A 640 8.60 26.13 5.50
N VAL A 641 8.59 26.80 4.38
CA VAL A 641 9.39 28.00 4.13
C VAL A 641 8.53 29.06 3.46
N TYR A 642 8.33 30.16 4.12
CA TYR A 642 7.50 31.25 3.65
C TYR A 642 8.33 32.42 3.16
N PHE A 643 7.90 33.03 2.06
CA PHE A 643 8.51 34.21 1.46
C PHE A 643 7.50 35.36 1.42
N LEU A 644 7.65 36.35 2.28
CA LEU A 644 6.78 37.51 2.36
C LEU A 644 7.31 38.64 1.48
N VAL A 645 6.56 39.06 0.47
CA VAL A 645 6.77 40.31 -0.26
C VAL A 645 5.96 41.40 0.43
N PRO A 646 6.61 42.35 1.12
CA PRO A 646 5.89 43.40 1.87
C PRO A 646 5.01 44.26 0.96
N ALA A 647 3.93 44.81 1.52
CA ALA A 647 3.09 45.79 0.86
C ALA A 647 3.91 47.06 0.47
N ARG A 648 3.41 47.82 -0.48
CA ARG A 648 4.03 49.13 -0.83
C ARG A 648 4.06 50.04 0.39
N PRO A 649 5.19 50.71 0.62
CA PRO A 649 5.30 51.60 1.79
C PRO A 649 4.33 52.80 1.72
N ASP A 650 3.68 53.06 0.62
CA ASP A 650 2.74 54.17 0.38
C ASP A 650 1.31 53.59 0.11
N GLY A 651 0.75 52.76 0.99
CA GLY A 651 -0.66 52.39 0.94
C GLY A 651 -1.58 53.63 1.08
N PRO A 652 -2.89 53.52 0.71
CA PRO A 652 -3.80 54.68 0.61
C PRO A 652 -4.16 55.34 1.94
N GLY A 653 -3.14 55.74 2.72
CA GLY A 653 -3.23 56.35 4.05
C GLY A 653 -2.08 57.29 4.42
N GLY A 654 -1.21 57.65 3.47
CA GLY A 654 -0.16 58.66 3.72
C GLY A 654 -0.78 60.03 4.06
N PRO A 655 -0.19 60.80 5.00
CA PRO A 655 -0.78 62.06 5.49
C PRO A 655 -0.92 63.06 4.36
N MET A 656 -2.16 63.65 4.18
CA MET A 656 -2.32 64.88 3.44
C MET A 656 -1.62 66.03 4.17
#